data_4c6550b3b6117f539b14ff80ea2106e2
#
_entry.id   4c6550b3b6117f539b14ff80ea2106e2
#
_cell.length_a   1.000
_cell.length_b   1.000
_cell.length_c   1.000
_cell.angle_alpha   90.00
_cell.angle_beta   90.00
_cell.angle_gamma   90.00
#
_symmetry.space_group_name_H-M   'P 1'
#
loop_
_entity.id
_entity.type
_entity.pdbx_description
1 polymer ?
#
loop_
_entity_poly.entity_id
_entity_poly.type
_entity_poly.pdbx_seq_one_letter_code
_entity_poly.pdbx_strand_id
1 'polypeptide(L)'
;MKFRYSKLVSTALISAGLAQIAAADIVRGXVTDASGEAPLXGAIXRIEGLNRSTTTDRYGDYRFANIPAGEHTVTVSYIGAAPVSETVNVQNETELDMRVGSDVRYLDXVLVVGSAAAQAGAINQQRAADAIINVIDSDGLGNFPDTTVADSLARVPGLSIETDQGEGRYVSIRGIXTDLIAASINGVRTPSPEDRRGVLLDGVPSDLLDGITVXKSLTPDVDADSLGGVIDLKTISAFDRDGRFIRAKIEGAYNEISEDLSPKATLTYSDVFXDXLGVALSVNYQDLAIEAHNNETGEWGFLDDGTAFLNXDYEQRWYDLNRERIGFXANFDWRVSDNTELYLRTLYNNYEDDEVRNKFEFRDLDDAEDDGVVTADTQTVPLNEMDAEVRQRREIRQIQTYALGGQSYWQEWNFDYEVSXAYAEEDDSDNHDVTFRFEDIQDAAADAGLSDSDVLIDFSNPKKPKFSGPLLDLVYDPSNYFLDAFEEXNTVNEDTXTSARFDISRDSLIGDTPVEWKAGMKLRDREKTRDANVTFHEADDFNLSPFVDKQLVSGWRLANPMPAWPDPDLTRALRNGAGEGFELDEDSTNFDSLAEDFTIDEQILAAYAMGTFDLGNLTLIAGVRMEDTKTDLSGNIFAEEDXPANVERRDVSNDYTHWLPSVNAKYAFNDKLVARGAYYAAIVRPSXGQMAPFTAFNDDRXELELGNPGLDPYXADNFDLSLEYYPTELSVLSVGIFYKEIDNGIFPATFTRDETDAGDLVPLSDFIASVPVDLSYLTLDQLADVEEVNSFINVGSSEISGIEFNYVQSLEDLNEMLDGFLVSANLTLTDSDSTLPDGREVPFLKQSETIWNXAIGYDKGPWXLRVSANYRGDYVXELFEEDLDRYTDDRLLVEASAXYSVNDHXQLYLEGKNLTDEPEYYYFGSERRLSQYDEFGTTVVFGARLTY
;
A
#
# COMPACT_ATOMS: atom_id res chain seq x y z
N MET A 1 6.70 -28.69 -1.37
CA MET A 1 7.39 -27.62 -0.64
C MET A 1 8.73 -28.16 -0.13
N LYS A 2 9.79 -27.96 -0.89
CA LYS A 2 11.14 -28.38 -0.46
C LYS A 2 11.85 -27.19 0.16
N PHE A 3 12.00 -27.25 1.46
CA PHE A 3 12.60 -26.16 2.21
C PHE A 3 14.12 -26.11 2.03
N ARG A 4 14.63 -24.97 1.60
CA ARG A 4 16.07 -24.72 1.51
C ARG A 4 16.58 -24.14 2.84
N TYR A 5 16.33 -24.86 3.93
CA TYR A 5 16.60 -24.34 5.27
C TYR A 5 18.03 -24.61 5.77
N SER A 6 18.79 -25.45 5.07
CA SER A 6 20.04 -25.91 5.69
C SER A 6 21.09 -24.82 5.91
N LYS A 7 21.14 -23.82 5.05
CA LYS A 7 22.14 -22.76 5.17
C LYS A 7 21.76 -21.66 6.18
N LEU A 8 20.47 -21.42 6.34
CA LEU A 8 19.99 -20.39 7.26
C LEU A 8 20.11 -20.84 8.73
N VAL A 9 19.84 -22.11 8.98
CA VAL A 9 19.94 -22.67 10.32
C VAL A 9 21.39 -22.64 10.83
N SER A 10 22.35 -22.88 9.93
CA SER A 10 23.76 -22.84 10.29
C SER A 10 24.19 -21.45 10.74
N THR A 11 23.71 -20.40 10.05
CA THR A 11 24.08 -19.03 10.40
C THR A 11 23.49 -18.61 11.74
N ALA A 12 22.24 -19.00 11.99
CA ALA A 12 21.56 -18.68 13.25
C ALA A 12 22.24 -19.38 14.44
N LEU A 13 22.70 -20.62 14.25
CA LEU A 13 23.40 -21.36 15.31
C LEU A 13 24.78 -20.78 15.64
N ILE A 14 25.49 -20.29 14.63
CA ILE A 14 26.78 -19.64 14.86
C ILE A 14 26.57 -18.32 15.63
N SER A 15 25.52 -17.56 15.28
CA SER A 15 25.23 -16.31 15.97
C SER A 15 24.87 -16.56 17.45
N ALA A 16 24.09 -17.61 17.70
CA ALA A 16 23.69 -17.96 19.07
C ALA A 16 24.88 -18.43 19.90
N GLY A 17 25.88 -19.04 19.26
CA GLY A 17 27.09 -19.50 19.96
C GLY A 17 27.99 -18.38 20.41
N LEU A 18 27.97 -17.23 19.75
CA LEU A 18 28.76 -16.07 20.15
C LEU A 18 28.14 -15.30 21.32
N ALA A 19 26.90 -15.63 21.69
CA ALA A 19 26.14 -14.86 22.67
C ALA A 19 26.51 -15.12 24.13
N GLN A 20 27.43 -16.04 24.41
CA GLN A 20 27.71 -16.46 25.82
C GLN A 20 28.99 -15.93 26.41
N ILE A 21 29.67 -14.96 25.78
CA ILE A 21 31.09 -14.79 26.07
C ILE A 21 31.42 -13.70 27.10
N ALA A 22 30.51 -12.79 27.48
CA ALA A 22 30.88 -11.81 28.51
C ALA A 22 29.63 -11.25 29.20
N ALA A 23 29.77 -11.05 30.51
CA ALA A 23 28.76 -10.31 31.26
C ALA A 23 28.84 -8.82 30.86
N ALA A 24 27.68 -8.19 30.62
CA ALA A 24 27.62 -6.79 30.24
C ALA A 24 26.91 -6.01 31.34
N ASP A 25 27.37 -4.81 31.58
CA ASP A 25 26.73 -3.93 32.56
C ASP A 25 25.53 -3.24 31.92
N ILE A 26 24.52 -2.99 32.75
CA ILE A 26 23.25 -2.45 32.32
C ILE A 26 22.96 -1.14 33.05
N VAL A 27 22.43 -0.13 32.31
CA VAL A 27 21.86 1.06 32.92
C VAL A 27 20.38 1.11 32.55
N ARG A 28 19.51 1.27 33.54
CA ARG A 28 18.06 1.34 33.29
C ARG A 28 17.40 2.31 34.26
N GLY A 29 16.22 2.72 33.95
CA GLY A 29 15.47 3.62 34.84
C GLY A 29 14.22 4.21 34.17
N UNK A 30 13.56 5.19 34.66
CA UNK A 30 12.45 5.82 34.21
C UNK A 30 12.76 7.22 33.96
N VAL A 31 12.15 7.74 33.09
CA VAL A 31 12.19 9.17 32.84
C VAL A 31 10.80 9.76 33.08
N THR A 32 10.73 10.79 33.90
CA THR A 32 9.48 11.46 34.23
C THR A 32 9.62 12.97 34.02
N ASP A 33 8.47 13.65 34.09
CA ASP A 33 8.48 15.12 34.12
C ASP A 33 9.02 15.63 35.48
N ALA A 34 9.05 16.93 35.66
CA ALA A 34 9.64 17.53 36.87
C ALA A 34 8.89 17.11 38.14
N SER A 35 7.62 16.76 38.05
CA SER A 35 6.86 16.29 39.22
C SER A 35 7.30 14.91 39.68
N GLY A 36 7.87 14.12 38.81
CA GLY A 36 8.17 12.73 39.09
C GLY A 36 7.01 11.78 38.92
N GLU A 37 5.86 12.28 38.49
CA GLU A 37 4.65 11.48 38.37
C GLU A 37 4.27 11.12 36.94
N ALA A 38 4.54 12.00 35.97
CA ALA A 38 4.15 11.75 34.58
C ALA A 38 5.30 11.11 33.81
N PRO A 39 5.16 9.85 33.36
CA PRO A 39 6.20 9.23 32.53
C PRO A 39 6.25 9.86 31.16
N LEU A 40 7.46 9.92 30.62
CA LEU A 40 7.66 10.54 29.30
C LEU A 40 8.00 9.50 28.22
N UNK A 41 7.26 9.26 27.46
CA UNK A 41 7.36 8.34 26.43
C UNK A 41 8.15 8.99 25.38
N GLY A 42 8.92 8.30 24.75
CA GLY A 42 9.71 8.76 23.64
C GLY A 42 10.88 9.68 24.00
N ALA A 43 11.19 9.82 25.28
CA ALA A 43 12.36 10.58 25.67
C ALA A 43 13.61 9.82 25.21
N ILE A 44 14.66 10.59 24.85
CA ILE A 44 15.87 10.02 24.29
C ILE A 44 16.98 10.01 25.31
N UNK A 45 17.46 8.97 25.80
CA UNK A 45 18.49 8.80 26.61
C UNK A 45 19.63 8.54 25.80
N ARG A 46 20.81 9.13 26.05
CA ARG A 46 22.08 9.01 25.34
C ARG A 46 23.24 8.99 26.33
N ILE A 47 24.25 8.15 26.04
CA ILE A 47 25.43 8.10 26.88
C ILE A 47 26.55 8.89 26.19
N GLU A 48 27.04 9.92 26.85
CA GLU A 48 28.07 10.78 26.27
C GLU A 48 29.37 9.99 26.02
N GLY A 49 29.99 10.26 24.89
CA GLY A 49 31.23 9.60 24.50
C GLY A 49 31.06 8.26 23.86
N LEU A 50 29.85 7.71 23.88
CA LEU A 50 29.48 6.51 23.16
C LEU A 50 28.37 6.86 22.19
N ASN A 51 28.31 6.21 21.05
CA ASN A 51 27.21 6.45 20.11
C ASN A 51 26.06 5.52 20.47
N ARG A 52 25.67 5.58 21.75
CA ARG A 52 24.61 4.72 22.29
C ARG A 52 23.43 5.59 22.70
N SER A 53 22.27 5.28 22.15
CA SER A 53 21.05 5.97 22.52
C SER A 53 19.91 4.96 22.60
N THR A 54 18.88 5.34 23.38
CA THR A 54 17.67 4.54 23.50
C THR A 54 16.50 5.49 23.74
N THR A 55 15.28 5.00 23.53
CA THR A 55 14.08 5.78 23.81
C THR A 55 13.31 5.13 24.94
N THR A 56 12.57 5.96 25.68
CA THR A 56 11.68 5.44 26.72
C THR A 56 10.38 4.91 26.10
N ASP A 57 9.83 3.90 26.78
CA ASP A 57 8.53 3.37 26.42
C ASP A 57 7.41 4.25 27.01
N ARG A 58 6.16 3.78 26.90
CA ARG A 58 5.00 4.57 27.36
C ARG A 58 5.00 4.77 28.88
N TYR A 59 5.75 3.94 29.61
CA TYR A 59 5.86 4.07 31.06
C TYR A 59 7.08 4.86 31.47
N GLY A 60 7.79 5.41 30.50
CA GLY A 60 9.01 6.16 30.75
C GLY A 60 10.26 5.31 30.99
N ASP A 61 10.15 4.00 30.80
CA ASP A 61 11.26 3.10 31.09
C ASP A 61 12.24 3.05 29.94
N TYR A 62 13.54 2.97 30.29
CA TYR A 62 14.61 2.82 29.29
C TYR A 62 15.63 1.81 29.79
N ARG A 63 16.43 1.29 28.87
CA ARG A 63 17.45 0.31 29.19
C ARG A 63 18.60 0.40 28.21
N PHE A 64 19.81 0.46 28.74
CA PHE A 64 21.05 0.30 27.95
C PHE A 64 21.75 -0.98 28.37
N ALA A 65 22.08 -1.82 27.42
CA ALA A 65 22.87 -3.04 27.68
C ALA A 65 24.30 -2.83 27.18
N ASN A 66 25.22 -3.63 27.71
CA ASN A 66 26.64 -3.66 27.28
C ASN A 66 27.31 -2.28 27.39
N ILE A 67 27.13 -1.65 28.53
CA ILE A 67 27.81 -0.38 28.79
C ILE A 67 29.10 -0.69 29.56
N PRO A 68 30.25 -0.17 29.14
CA PRO A 68 31.47 -0.42 29.87
C PRO A 68 31.40 0.02 31.34
N ALA A 69 31.91 -0.78 32.23
CA ALA A 69 31.95 -0.43 33.66
C ALA A 69 32.72 0.88 33.87
N GLY A 70 32.32 1.64 34.88
CA GLY A 70 32.93 2.91 35.19
C GLY A 70 31.98 4.10 35.10
N GLU A 71 32.53 5.27 35.15
CA GLU A 71 31.76 6.52 35.20
C GLU A 71 31.31 6.91 33.81
N HIS A 72 29.99 7.19 33.66
CA HIS A 72 29.36 7.63 32.40
C HIS A 72 28.38 8.74 32.69
N THR A 73 28.22 9.64 31.74
CA THR A 73 27.22 10.69 31.80
C THR A 73 26.06 10.31 30.85
N VAL A 74 24.89 10.23 31.43
CA VAL A 74 23.66 9.93 30.67
C VAL A 74 22.91 11.25 30.50
N THR A 75 22.58 11.58 29.27
CA THR A 75 21.82 12.79 28.94
C THR A 75 20.48 12.36 28.41
N VAL A 76 19.39 12.94 28.95
CA VAL A 76 18.05 12.74 28.46
C VAL A 76 17.53 14.02 27.84
N SER A 77 16.93 13.90 26.68
CA SER A 77 16.29 15.03 26.00
C SER A 77 14.85 14.70 25.68
N TYR A 78 14.03 15.72 25.82
CA TYR A 78 12.61 15.63 25.51
C TYR A 78 12.19 16.96 24.93
N ILE A 79 11.34 16.90 23.91
CA ILE A 79 10.93 18.09 23.19
C ILE A 79 10.29 19.12 24.16
N GLY A 80 10.65 20.37 24.03
CA GLY A 80 10.13 21.43 24.86
C GLY A 80 10.83 21.61 26.20
N ALA A 81 11.87 20.80 26.48
CA ALA A 81 12.61 20.88 27.75
C ALA A 81 14.10 20.92 27.48
N ALA A 82 14.83 21.60 28.36
CA ALA A 82 16.29 21.58 28.28
C ALA A 82 16.81 20.19 28.61
N PRO A 83 17.85 19.68 27.92
CA PRO A 83 18.40 18.39 28.26
C PRO A 83 18.91 18.34 29.71
N VAL A 84 18.78 17.18 30.32
CA VAL A 84 19.25 16.93 31.67
C VAL A 84 20.32 15.86 31.61
N SER A 85 21.44 16.08 32.30
CA SER A 85 22.54 15.14 32.35
C SER A 85 22.82 14.72 33.79
N GLU A 86 23.06 13.42 33.96
CA GLU A 86 23.49 12.92 35.26
C GLU A 86 24.65 11.92 35.06
N THR A 87 25.61 11.94 35.99
CA THR A 87 26.74 11.04 35.96
C THR A 87 26.44 9.85 36.85
N VAL A 88 26.74 8.67 36.37
CA VAL A 88 26.52 7.43 37.10
C VAL A 88 27.74 6.52 36.98
N ASN A 89 28.04 5.78 38.04
CA ASN A 89 29.10 4.75 38.04
C ASN A 89 28.44 3.42 37.70
N VAL A 90 28.68 2.92 36.49
CA VAL A 90 27.99 1.72 35.97
C VAL A 90 28.72 0.49 36.48
N GLN A 91 28.02 -0.35 37.25
CA GLN A 91 28.52 -1.63 37.74
C GLN A 91 27.36 -2.63 37.72
N ASN A 92 27.49 -3.69 36.96
CA ASN A 92 26.47 -4.71 36.82
C ASN A 92 25.15 -4.08 36.34
N GLU A 93 24.13 -4.09 37.16
CA GLU A 93 22.86 -3.47 36.84
C GLU A 93 22.71 -2.20 37.68
N THR A 94 22.65 -1.07 37.02
CA THR A 94 22.60 0.23 37.66
C THR A 94 21.30 0.91 37.30
N GLU A 95 20.60 1.38 38.32
CA GLU A 95 19.30 2.11 38.09
C GLU A 95 19.57 3.60 38.16
N LEU A 96 19.07 4.31 37.15
CA LEU A 96 19.17 5.76 37.09
C LEU A 96 17.84 6.35 36.62
N ASP A 97 17.10 6.94 37.53
CA ASP A 97 15.86 7.64 37.23
C ASP A 97 16.16 9.13 37.01
N MET A 98 15.50 9.70 35.98
CA MET A 98 15.77 11.10 35.61
C MET A 98 14.49 11.87 35.50
N ARG A 99 14.54 13.14 35.87
CA ARG A 99 13.41 14.06 35.75
C ARG A 99 13.77 15.16 34.76
N VAL A 100 12.83 15.49 33.86
CA VAL A 100 13.06 16.41 32.77
C VAL A 100 12.05 17.55 32.85
N GLY A 101 12.54 18.76 32.60
CA GLY A 101 11.68 19.93 32.57
C GLY A 101 11.62 20.64 33.90
N SER A 102 11.27 21.95 33.89
CA SER A 102 11.13 22.77 35.08
C SER A 102 9.68 23.04 35.42
N ASP A 103 8.78 22.87 34.46
CA ASP A 103 7.35 23.10 34.67
C ASP A 103 6.61 21.80 34.56
N VAL A 104 5.70 21.55 35.47
CA VAL A 104 4.88 20.35 35.48
C VAL A 104 3.76 20.47 34.46
N ARG A 105 3.76 19.63 33.47
CA ARG A 105 2.63 19.49 32.59
C ARG A 105 2.02 18.11 32.85
N TYR A 106 0.76 18.10 33.21
CA TYR A 106 0.07 16.85 33.52
C TYR A 106 -0.39 16.19 32.24
N LEU A 107 0.36 15.20 31.83
CA LEU A 107 -0.15 14.23 30.88
C LEU A 107 -0.83 13.19 31.74
N ASP A 108 -2.14 13.25 31.81
CA ASP A 108 -2.86 12.36 32.70
C ASP A 108 -2.47 10.92 32.48
N UNK A 109 -1.89 10.40 33.32
CA UNK A 109 -1.45 9.19 33.19
C UNK A 109 -2.42 8.30 33.63
N VAL A 110 -3.18 8.16 32.91
CA VAL A 110 -4.08 7.03 33.08
C VAL A 110 -3.44 5.81 32.47
N LEU A 111 -3.99 4.69 32.80
CA LEU A 111 -3.49 3.42 32.27
C LEU A 111 -3.49 3.41 30.75
N VAL A 112 -4.47 4.06 30.15
CA VAL A 112 -4.47 4.32 28.71
C VAL A 112 -3.75 5.63 28.49
N VAL A 113 -2.59 5.57 27.81
CA VAL A 113 -1.81 6.79 27.54
C VAL A 113 -2.63 7.67 26.61
N GLY A 114 -2.79 8.92 26.97
CA GLY A 114 -3.56 9.86 26.17
C GLY A 114 -2.93 10.16 24.83
N SER A 115 -3.76 10.57 23.86
CA SER A 115 -3.26 10.87 22.51
C SER A 115 -2.26 12.01 22.51
N ALA A 116 -2.38 12.97 23.44
CA ALA A 116 -1.40 14.05 23.54
C ALA A 116 -0.02 13.51 23.91
N ALA A 117 0.05 12.55 24.83
CA ALA A 117 1.33 11.97 25.22
C ALA A 117 1.93 11.16 24.06
N ALA A 118 1.10 10.41 23.33
CA ALA A 118 1.56 9.65 22.16
C ALA A 118 2.11 10.59 21.10
N GLN A 119 1.43 11.69 20.85
CA GLN A 119 1.86 12.68 19.87
C GLN A 119 3.19 13.33 20.28
N ALA A 120 3.33 13.69 21.56
CA ALA A 120 4.58 14.28 22.06
C ALA A 120 5.74 13.29 21.89
N GLY A 121 5.51 12.02 22.22
CA GLY A 121 6.53 11.00 22.04
C GLY A 121 6.94 10.82 20.58
N ALA A 122 5.97 10.80 19.68
CA ALA A 122 6.23 10.66 18.25
C ALA A 122 7.02 11.87 17.72
N ILE A 123 6.63 13.08 18.13
CA ILE A 123 7.35 14.29 17.72
C ILE A 123 8.79 14.25 18.23
N ASN A 124 8.99 13.82 19.47
CA ASN A 124 10.33 13.73 20.03
C ASN A 124 11.20 12.71 19.28
N GLN A 125 10.62 11.56 18.90
CA GLN A 125 11.34 10.57 18.11
C GLN A 125 11.76 11.14 16.76
N GLN A 126 10.88 11.89 16.11
CA GLN A 126 11.20 12.52 14.82
C GLN A 126 12.33 13.52 14.97
N ARG A 127 12.28 14.35 16.03
CA ARG A 127 13.32 15.34 16.29
C ARG A 127 14.68 14.68 16.53
N ALA A 128 14.70 13.59 17.28
CA ALA A 128 15.94 12.92 17.66
C ALA A 128 16.52 12.03 16.57
N ALA A 129 15.72 11.61 15.59
CA ALA A 129 16.18 10.70 14.55
C ALA A 129 17.32 11.33 13.74
N ASP A 130 18.25 10.48 13.28
CA ASP A 130 19.36 10.93 12.45
C ASP A 130 19.01 10.96 10.97
N ALA A 131 17.84 10.40 10.59
CA ALA A 131 17.33 10.43 9.23
C ALA A 131 15.98 11.14 9.24
N ILE A 132 15.43 11.38 8.06
CA ILE A 132 14.13 12.06 7.92
C ILE A 132 13.05 11.01 8.06
N ILE A 133 12.27 11.08 9.15
CA ILE A 133 11.23 10.09 9.45
C ILE A 133 9.95 10.78 9.93
N ASN A 134 8.84 10.03 9.80
CA ASN A 134 7.59 10.34 10.51
C ASN A 134 7.20 9.11 11.33
N VAL A 135 6.57 9.35 12.48
CA VAL A 135 6.23 8.28 13.43
C VAL A 135 4.76 8.40 13.81
N ILE A 136 4.04 7.26 13.81
CA ILE A 136 2.71 7.16 14.39
C ILE A 136 2.77 6.12 15.50
N ASP A 137 2.43 6.53 16.72
CA ASP A 137 2.38 5.63 17.87
C ASP A 137 1.05 4.90 17.91
N SER A 138 0.99 3.75 18.61
CA SER A 138 -0.22 2.94 18.74
C SER A 138 -1.41 3.72 19.31
N ASP A 139 -1.15 4.61 20.26
CA ASP A 139 -2.23 5.39 20.86
C ASP A 139 -2.75 6.46 19.90
N GLY A 140 -1.92 6.88 18.94
CA GLY A 140 -2.36 7.74 17.86
C GLY A 140 -3.17 7.01 16.80
N LEU A 141 -2.89 5.71 16.58
CA LEU A 141 -3.60 4.90 15.60
C LEU A 141 -5.08 4.74 15.95
N GLY A 142 -5.44 4.77 17.23
CA GLY A 142 -6.81 4.55 17.68
C GLY A 142 -7.70 5.77 17.71
N ASN A 143 -7.24 6.93 17.26
CA ASN A 143 -7.98 8.19 17.40
C ASN A 143 -8.89 8.51 16.23
N PHE A 144 -8.82 7.75 15.15
CA PHE A 144 -9.63 7.97 13.97
C PHE A 144 -10.24 6.64 13.50
N PRO A 145 -11.31 6.69 12.70
CA PRO A 145 -12.01 5.47 12.30
C PRO A 145 -11.29 4.72 11.18
N ASP A 146 -10.05 4.34 11.41
CA ASP A 146 -9.22 3.70 10.39
C ASP A 146 -9.53 2.21 10.33
N THR A 147 -9.98 1.75 9.18
CA THR A 147 -10.24 0.33 8.95
C THR A 147 -8.94 -0.40 8.64
N THR A 148 -8.07 0.21 7.87
CA THR A 148 -6.84 -0.40 7.38
C THR A 148 -5.64 0.44 7.77
N VAL A 149 -4.45 -0.17 7.65
CA VAL A 149 -3.20 0.55 7.86
C VAL A 149 -3.03 1.69 6.84
N ALA A 150 -3.46 1.48 5.59
CA ALA A 150 -3.39 2.53 4.58
C ALA A 150 -4.20 3.76 5.01
N ASP A 151 -5.38 3.55 5.59
CA ASP A 151 -6.19 4.67 6.06
C ASP A 151 -5.46 5.49 7.14
N SER A 152 -4.74 4.82 8.04
CA SER A 152 -3.96 5.51 9.08
C SER A 152 -2.84 6.34 8.48
N LEU A 153 -2.21 5.82 7.44
CA LEU A 153 -1.08 6.49 6.80
C LEU A 153 -1.48 7.74 6.04
N ALA A 154 -2.75 7.89 5.70
CA ALA A 154 -3.21 9.05 4.93
C ALA A 154 -2.98 10.38 5.68
N ARG A 155 -2.80 10.35 7.00
CA ARG A 155 -2.61 11.56 7.80
C ARG A 155 -1.14 11.96 7.96
N VAL A 156 -0.21 11.13 7.47
CA VAL A 156 1.22 11.43 7.56
C VAL A 156 1.59 12.44 6.47
N PRO A 157 2.42 13.46 6.78
CA PRO A 157 2.81 14.43 5.75
C PRO A 157 3.38 13.77 4.50
N GLY A 158 2.89 14.18 3.35
CA GLY A 158 3.39 13.71 2.06
C GLY A 158 2.84 12.38 1.60
N LEU A 159 1.98 11.74 2.38
CA LEU A 159 1.40 10.45 2.01
C LEU A 159 -0.03 10.62 1.50
N SER A 160 -0.38 9.79 0.51
CA SER A 160 -1.75 9.72 0.02
C SER A 160 -2.10 8.25 -0.20
N ILE A 161 -3.40 7.96 -0.29
CA ILE A 161 -3.84 6.58 -0.43
C ILE A 161 -4.71 6.40 -1.66
N GLU A 162 -4.67 5.19 -2.21
CA GLU A 162 -5.64 4.71 -3.19
C GLU A 162 -6.56 3.75 -2.46
N THR A 163 -7.84 3.81 -2.78
CA THR A 163 -8.84 2.98 -2.12
C THR A 163 -9.39 1.92 -3.06
N ASP A 164 -9.92 0.87 -2.47
CA ASP A 164 -10.68 -0.15 -3.18
C ASP A 164 -11.99 -0.35 -2.42
N GLN A 165 -13.09 -0.10 -3.10
CA GLN A 165 -14.43 -0.17 -2.50
C GLN A 165 -14.50 0.64 -1.20
N GLY A 166 -13.86 1.81 -1.20
CA GLY A 166 -13.90 2.75 -0.08
C GLY A 166 -12.90 2.51 1.03
N GLU A 167 -12.14 1.41 0.99
CA GLU A 167 -11.10 1.13 1.98
C GLU A 167 -9.72 1.47 1.41
N GLY A 168 -8.86 2.07 2.22
CA GLY A 168 -7.49 2.33 1.80
C GLY A 168 -6.74 1.03 1.53
N ARG A 169 -6.11 0.93 0.39
CA ARG A 169 -5.41 -0.28 -0.04
C ARG A 169 -3.94 -0.04 -0.31
N TYR A 170 -3.60 0.98 -1.05
CA TYR A 170 -2.22 1.30 -1.42
C TYR A 170 -1.84 2.68 -0.95
N VAL A 171 -0.56 2.88 -0.72
CA VAL A 171 -0.03 4.16 -0.21
C VAL A 171 1.02 4.69 -1.17
N SER A 172 1.00 6.00 -1.39
CA SER A 172 2.04 6.73 -2.11
C SER A 172 2.79 7.63 -1.14
N ILE A 173 4.09 7.76 -1.33
CA ILE A 173 4.92 8.67 -0.52
C ILE A 173 5.48 9.73 -1.47
N ARG A 174 5.13 10.99 -1.21
CA ARG A 174 5.55 12.12 -2.05
C ARG A 174 5.17 11.90 -3.52
N GLY A 175 4.02 11.26 -3.74
CA GLY A 175 3.54 10.95 -5.08
C GLY A 175 4.21 9.78 -5.76
N ILE A 176 5.05 9.04 -5.04
CA ILE A 176 5.68 7.84 -5.60
C ILE A 176 4.81 6.64 -5.33
N UNK A 177 4.38 5.95 -6.31
CA UNK A 177 3.48 4.91 -6.32
C UNK A 177 3.91 3.78 -5.49
N THR A 178 2.94 3.02 -5.20
CA THR A 178 3.15 1.91 -4.30
C THR A 178 4.17 0.88 -4.81
N ASP A 179 4.24 0.66 -6.10
CA ASP A 179 5.20 -0.30 -6.65
C ASP A 179 6.64 0.18 -6.53
N LEU A 180 6.84 1.44 -6.21
CA LEU A 180 8.16 2.06 -6.16
C LEU A 180 8.54 2.46 -4.74
N ILE A 181 7.78 1.99 -3.73
CA ILE A 181 8.13 2.17 -2.33
C ILE A 181 8.19 0.81 -1.65
N ALA A 182 8.67 0.78 -0.42
CA ALA A 182 8.84 -0.47 0.31
C ALA A 182 8.06 -0.43 1.63
N ALA A 183 7.60 -1.61 2.05
CA ALA A 183 6.95 -1.78 3.34
C ALA A 183 7.51 -3.02 4.03
N SER A 184 7.62 -2.94 5.35
CA SER A 184 8.07 -4.07 6.14
C SER A 184 7.21 -4.19 7.40
N ILE A 185 7.18 -5.42 7.95
CA ILE A 185 6.52 -5.71 9.21
C ILE A 185 7.61 -6.20 10.15
N ASN A 186 7.83 -5.48 11.24
CA ASN A 186 8.91 -5.78 12.18
C ASN A 186 10.27 -5.92 11.48
N GLY A 187 10.51 -5.09 10.47
CA GLY A 187 11.75 -5.11 9.71
C GLY A 187 11.82 -6.15 8.59
N VAL A 188 10.81 -7.03 8.48
CA VAL A 188 10.76 -8.05 7.43
C VAL A 188 10.00 -7.48 6.23
N ARG A 189 10.62 -7.53 5.05
CA ARG A 189 9.97 -7.03 3.83
C ARG A 189 8.63 -7.73 3.64
N THR A 190 7.57 -6.94 3.47
CA THR A 190 6.23 -7.48 3.32
C THR A 190 6.08 -8.12 1.94
N PRO A 191 5.60 -9.36 1.87
CA PRO A 191 5.37 -10.00 0.58
C PRO A 191 4.11 -9.45 -0.07
N SER A 192 3.99 -9.63 -1.37
CA SER A 192 2.83 -9.17 -2.13
C SER A 192 2.09 -10.35 -2.74
N PRO A 193 0.78 -10.46 -2.53
CA PRO A 193 0.03 -11.55 -3.18
C PRO A 193 -0.32 -11.26 -4.64
N GLU A 194 -0.02 -10.05 -5.14
CA GLU A 194 -0.30 -9.71 -6.53
C GLU A 194 0.95 -9.92 -7.40
N ASP A 195 0.80 -9.81 -8.71
CA ASP A 195 1.92 -9.98 -9.64
C ASP A 195 2.78 -8.71 -9.74
N ARG A 196 2.52 -7.72 -8.91
CA ARG A 196 3.27 -6.46 -8.82
C ARG A 196 4.02 -6.42 -7.49
N ARG A 197 4.89 -5.42 -7.34
CA ARG A 197 5.69 -5.27 -6.10
C ARG A 197 4.97 -4.48 -5.02
N GLY A 198 3.97 -3.70 -5.39
CA GLY A 198 3.24 -2.88 -4.45
C GLY A 198 2.56 -3.69 -3.37
N VAL A 199 2.67 -3.21 -2.13
CA VAL A 199 2.14 -3.93 -0.98
C VAL A 199 0.71 -3.52 -0.73
N LEU A 200 -0.14 -4.53 -0.53
CA LEU A 200 -1.54 -4.34 -0.16
C LEU A 200 -1.62 -4.09 1.34
N LEU A 201 -1.99 -2.89 1.73
CA LEU A 201 -2.08 -2.53 3.15
C LEU A 201 -3.52 -2.58 3.67
N ASP A 202 -4.46 -3.09 2.87
CA ASP A 202 -5.83 -3.29 3.33
C ASP A 202 -6.04 -4.64 4.01
N GLY A 203 -5.07 -5.54 3.92
CA GLY A 203 -5.17 -6.85 4.55
C GLY A 203 -4.66 -6.91 5.99
N VAL A 204 -3.88 -5.91 6.43
CA VAL A 204 -3.30 -5.90 7.77
C VAL A 204 -4.14 -4.98 8.65
N PRO A 205 -4.81 -5.52 9.69
CA PRO A 205 -5.60 -4.67 10.58
C PRO A 205 -4.71 -3.71 11.38
N SER A 206 -5.12 -2.44 11.46
CA SER A 206 -4.35 -1.47 12.23
C SER A 206 -4.30 -1.82 13.73
N ASP A 207 -5.29 -2.58 14.21
CA ASP A 207 -5.34 -2.97 15.62
C ASP A 207 -4.22 -3.93 16.04
N LEU A 208 -3.55 -4.57 15.09
CA LEU A 208 -2.41 -5.45 15.41
C LEU A 208 -1.10 -4.69 15.56
N LEU A 209 -1.09 -3.41 15.25
CA LEU A 209 0.14 -2.61 15.21
C LEU A 209 0.35 -1.83 16.49
N ASP A 210 1.62 -1.66 16.86
CA ASP A 210 2.03 -0.82 17.99
C ASP A 210 2.66 0.49 17.53
N GLY A 211 2.93 0.61 16.24
CA GLY A 211 3.46 1.83 15.68
C GLY A 211 3.78 1.70 14.22
N ILE A 212 3.96 2.85 13.58
CA ILE A 212 4.35 2.94 12.16
C ILE A 212 5.46 3.97 12.06
N THR A 213 6.54 3.64 11.34
CA THR A 213 7.60 4.59 11.01
C THR A 213 7.69 4.70 9.50
N VAL A 214 7.75 5.93 9.00
CA VAL A 214 7.92 6.19 7.58
C VAL A 214 9.26 6.85 7.34
N UNK A 215 10.17 6.26 6.79
CA UNK A 215 11.32 6.62 6.56
C UNK A 215 11.31 7.22 5.33
N LYS A 216 11.64 8.52 5.17
CA LYS A 216 11.71 9.31 3.95
C LYS A 216 13.11 9.46 3.39
N SER A 217 14.13 9.28 4.18
CA SER A 217 15.50 9.22 3.68
C SER A 217 16.14 7.89 4.08
N LEU A 218 16.93 7.33 3.18
CA LEU A 218 17.54 6.02 3.40
C LEU A 218 18.96 6.15 3.93
N THR A 219 19.33 5.21 4.78
CA THR A 219 20.71 5.03 5.26
C THR A 219 21.25 3.72 4.68
N PRO A 220 22.58 3.52 4.69
CA PRO A 220 23.14 2.31 4.06
C PRO A 220 22.70 0.99 4.68
N ASP A 221 22.24 1.00 5.91
CA ASP A 221 21.88 -0.23 6.62
C ASP A 221 20.46 -0.72 6.32
N VAL A 222 19.70 -0.02 5.49
CA VAL A 222 18.37 -0.46 5.11
C VAL A 222 18.34 -0.83 3.63
N ASP A 223 17.36 -1.66 3.25
CA ASP A 223 17.18 -2.03 1.83
C ASP A 223 17.03 -0.77 0.99
N ALA A 224 17.69 -0.74 -0.16
CA ALA A 224 17.73 0.45 -0.99
C ALA A 224 16.65 0.47 -2.07
N ASP A 225 15.75 -0.49 -2.10
CA ASP A 225 14.77 -0.63 -3.18
C ASP A 225 13.48 0.14 -2.90
N SER A 226 13.63 1.45 -2.74
CA SER A 226 12.49 2.35 -2.63
C SER A 226 12.85 3.72 -3.15
N LEU A 227 12.02 4.25 -4.05
CA LEU A 227 12.23 5.61 -4.57
C LEU A 227 11.56 6.68 -3.71
N GLY A 228 10.56 6.32 -2.91
CA GLY A 228 9.79 7.28 -2.12
C GLY A 228 10.02 7.20 -0.63
N GLY A 229 10.42 6.03 -0.15
CA GLY A 229 10.59 5.83 1.28
C GLY A 229 10.16 4.43 1.69
N VAL A 230 10.34 4.16 2.98
CA VAL A 230 10.04 2.84 3.53
C VAL A 230 9.04 2.99 4.67
N ILE A 231 8.00 2.17 4.64
CA ILE A 231 6.99 2.11 5.70
C ILE A 231 7.29 0.88 6.54
N ASP A 232 7.59 1.07 7.82
CA ASP A 232 7.85 -0.04 8.73
C ASP A 232 6.72 -0.13 9.74
N LEU A 233 6.03 -1.26 9.74
CA LEU A 233 4.92 -1.56 10.64
C LEU A 233 5.46 -2.38 11.81
N LYS A 234 5.19 -1.92 13.02
CA LYS A 234 5.67 -2.59 14.22
C LYS A 234 4.52 -3.20 14.98
N THR A 235 4.61 -4.48 15.31
CA THR A 235 3.63 -5.15 16.16
C THR A 235 4.06 -5.08 17.62
N ILE A 236 3.15 -5.41 18.53
CA ILE A 236 3.38 -5.22 19.96
C ILE A 236 4.53 -6.11 20.47
N SER A 237 5.37 -5.56 21.37
CA SER A 237 6.35 -6.31 22.12
C SER A 237 6.04 -6.14 23.61
N ALA A 238 6.14 -7.24 24.36
CA ALA A 238 5.88 -7.20 25.80
C ALA A 238 6.89 -6.32 26.54
N PHE A 239 8.13 -6.20 25.99
CA PHE A 239 9.14 -5.36 26.62
C PHE A 239 8.84 -3.85 26.46
N ASP A 240 7.88 -3.49 25.62
CA ASP A 240 7.41 -2.10 25.51
C ASP A 240 6.34 -1.76 26.54
N ARG A 241 5.97 -2.71 27.39
CA ARG A 241 4.94 -2.54 28.43
C ARG A 241 5.52 -2.83 29.81
N ASP A 242 4.92 -2.25 30.82
CA ASP A 242 5.32 -2.47 32.22
C ASP A 242 4.43 -3.55 32.81
N GLY A 243 4.89 -4.81 32.70
CA GLY A 243 4.17 -5.93 33.27
C GLY A 243 2.99 -6.35 32.41
N ARG A 244 1.98 -6.90 33.07
CA ARG A 244 0.82 -7.44 32.36
C ARG A 244 -0.04 -6.34 31.75
N PHE A 245 -0.42 -6.55 30.51
CA PHE A 245 -1.23 -5.61 29.72
C PHE A 245 -2.31 -6.40 29.00
N ILE A 246 -3.56 -5.95 29.14
CA ILE A 246 -4.69 -6.54 28.44
C ILE A 246 -5.50 -5.43 27.80
N ARG A 247 -5.79 -5.56 26.51
CA ARG A 247 -6.70 -4.66 25.83
C ARG A 247 -7.74 -5.47 25.06
N ALA A 248 -9.00 -5.16 25.26
CA ALA A 248 -10.09 -5.75 24.51
C ALA A 248 -10.89 -4.64 23.86
N LYS A 249 -11.30 -4.86 22.60
CA LYS A 249 -12.04 -3.89 21.83
C LYS A 249 -13.18 -4.61 21.12
N ILE A 250 -14.39 -4.07 21.21
CA ILE A 250 -15.56 -4.57 20.49
C ILE A 250 -16.19 -3.37 19.81
N GLU A 251 -16.49 -3.50 18.52
CA GLU A 251 -17.16 -2.42 17.81
C GLU A 251 -18.10 -2.92 16.74
N GLY A 252 -19.03 -2.05 16.36
CA GLY A 252 -19.87 -2.24 15.21
C GLY A 252 -19.77 -1.03 14.29
N ALA A 253 -19.88 -1.27 12.99
CA ALA A 253 -19.88 -0.22 12.00
C ALA A 253 -21.17 -0.29 11.20
N TYR A 254 -21.78 0.86 10.95
CA TYR A 254 -23.01 0.96 10.17
C TYR A 254 -22.77 1.90 8.99
N ASN A 255 -23.08 1.42 7.77
CA ASN A 255 -22.89 2.21 6.55
C ASN A 255 -24.25 2.57 5.97
N GLU A 256 -24.41 3.81 5.51
CA GLU A 256 -25.72 4.30 5.04
C GLU A 256 -26.21 3.65 3.75
N ILE A 257 -25.31 3.09 2.92
CA ILE A 257 -25.72 2.43 1.68
C ILE A 257 -25.99 0.95 1.93
N SER A 258 -25.06 0.22 2.57
CA SER A 258 -25.27 -1.20 2.81
C SER A 258 -26.38 -1.45 3.83
N GLU A 259 -26.54 -0.53 4.78
CA GLU A 259 -27.49 -0.66 5.87
C GLU A 259 -27.28 -1.92 6.70
N ASP A 260 -26.05 -2.41 6.73
CA ASP A 260 -25.64 -3.57 7.50
C ASP A 260 -24.77 -3.15 8.67
N LEU A 261 -24.84 -3.93 9.75
CA LEU A 261 -23.97 -3.76 10.90
C LEU A 261 -22.78 -4.71 10.77
N SER A 262 -21.59 -4.15 10.81
CA SER A 262 -20.33 -4.89 10.63
C SER A 262 -19.61 -5.01 11.97
N PRO A 263 -19.43 -6.23 12.49
CA PRO A 263 -18.78 -6.41 13.79
C PRO A 263 -17.27 -6.50 13.67
N LYS A 264 -16.59 -6.08 14.76
CA LYS A 264 -15.15 -6.20 14.87
C LYS A 264 -14.79 -6.42 16.34
N ALA A 265 -13.81 -7.27 16.60
CA ALA A 265 -13.32 -7.51 17.95
C ALA A 265 -11.81 -7.73 17.92
N THR A 266 -11.12 -7.18 18.93
CA THR A 266 -9.69 -7.34 19.07
C THR A 266 -9.36 -7.65 20.52
N LEU A 267 -8.44 -8.58 20.75
CA LEU A 267 -7.95 -8.89 22.08
C LEU A 267 -6.43 -8.93 22.03
N THR A 268 -5.78 -8.16 22.92
CA THR A 268 -4.34 -8.09 23.01
C THR A 268 -3.93 -8.39 24.46
N TYR A 269 -2.94 -9.25 24.60
CA TYR A 269 -2.37 -9.60 25.90
C TYR A 269 -0.86 -9.57 25.81
N SER A 270 -0.20 -8.97 26.81
CA SER A 270 1.25 -9.10 26.92
C SER A 270 1.66 -9.14 28.39
N ASP A 271 2.80 -9.77 28.64
CA ASP A 271 3.33 -9.87 29.98
C ASP A 271 4.81 -10.19 29.91
N VAL A 272 5.52 -9.90 31.01
CA VAL A 272 6.94 -10.23 31.14
C VAL A 272 7.08 -11.17 32.34
N PHE A 273 7.61 -12.35 32.08
CA PHE A 273 7.78 -13.39 33.10
C PHE A 273 9.23 -13.47 33.54
N UNK A 274 9.40 -13.43 34.78
CA UNK A 274 10.67 -13.52 35.30
C UNK A 274 11.64 -12.52 34.85
N ASP A 275 11.13 -11.48 34.40
CA ASP A 275 11.98 -10.44 33.85
C ASP A 275 12.90 -10.97 32.70
N UNK A 276 12.54 -12.08 32.10
CA UNK A 276 13.30 -12.65 31.13
C UNK A 276 12.59 -12.88 29.88
N LEU A 277 11.41 -13.27 30.08
CA LEU A 277 10.62 -13.65 28.88
C LEU A 277 9.42 -12.75 28.70
N GLY A 278 9.36 -12.04 27.58
CA GLY A 278 8.18 -11.27 27.20
C GLY A 278 7.34 -12.07 26.23
N VAL A 279 6.01 -12.05 26.45
CA VAL A 279 5.04 -12.71 25.56
C VAL A 279 3.98 -11.68 25.20
N ALA A 280 3.72 -11.50 23.87
CA ALA A 280 2.67 -10.62 23.41
C ALA A 280 1.83 -11.38 22.40
N LEU A 281 0.54 -11.41 22.64
CA LEU A 281 -0.43 -12.09 21.78
C LEU A 281 -1.53 -11.12 21.41
N SER A 282 -1.95 -11.15 20.16
CA SER A 282 -3.08 -10.32 19.71
C SER A 282 -3.89 -11.10 18.69
N VAL A 283 -5.20 -10.98 18.78
CA VAL A 283 -6.10 -11.55 17.78
C VAL A 283 -7.13 -10.49 17.39
N ASN A 284 -7.44 -10.46 16.10
CA ASN A 284 -8.38 -9.50 15.52
C ASN A 284 -9.35 -10.24 14.63
N TYR A 285 -10.61 -9.89 14.71
CA TYR A 285 -11.65 -10.39 13.83
C TYR A 285 -12.50 -9.23 13.34
N GLN A 286 -12.79 -9.20 12.04
CA GLN A 286 -13.68 -8.22 11.46
C GLN A 286 -14.48 -8.85 10.34
N ASP A 287 -15.76 -8.52 10.25
CA ASP A 287 -16.62 -8.90 9.14
C ASP A 287 -17.28 -7.64 8.62
N LEU A 288 -16.73 -7.06 7.55
CA LEU A 288 -17.14 -5.76 7.05
C LEU A 288 -18.03 -5.93 5.83
N ALA A 289 -19.26 -5.41 5.90
CA ALA A 289 -20.18 -5.40 4.77
C ALA A 289 -20.01 -4.10 3.97
N ILE A 290 -19.85 -4.22 2.67
CA ILE A 290 -19.69 -3.08 1.77
C ILE A 290 -20.70 -3.20 0.64
N GLU A 291 -21.36 -2.10 0.32
CA GLU A 291 -22.17 -1.97 -0.88
C GLU A 291 -21.70 -0.72 -1.63
N ALA A 292 -21.51 -0.85 -2.93
CA ALA A 292 -21.04 0.26 -3.74
C ALA A 292 -21.90 0.38 -4.98
N HIS A 293 -22.22 1.61 -5.36
CA HIS A 293 -22.96 1.93 -6.58
C HIS A 293 -22.00 2.61 -7.53
N ASN A 294 -21.91 2.09 -8.74
CA ASN A 294 -20.83 2.42 -9.65
C ASN A 294 -21.36 2.59 -11.06
N ASN A 295 -20.81 3.54 -11.82
CA ASN A 295 -20.93 3.50 -13.27
C ASN A 295 -19.56 3.78 -13.89
N GLU A 296 -19.38 3.24 -15.09
CA GLU A 296 -18.11 3.33 -15.81
C GLU A 296 -18.37 3.46 -17.29
N THR A 297 -17.40 4.04 -18.00
CA THR A 297 -17.39 4.06 -19.45
C THR A 297 -16.11 3.43 -19.95
N GLY A 298 -16.14 2.98 -21.20
CA GLY A 298 -14.92 2.58 -21.89
C GLY A 298 -14.32 3.76 -22.64
N GLU A 299 -14.13 3.60 -23.94
CA GLU A 299 -13.47 4.60 -24.77
C GLU A 299 -14.31 5.83 -25.04
N TRP A 300 -13.64 6.96 -25.16
CA TRP A 300 -14.19 8.20 -25.72
C TRP A 300 -13.43 8.54 -27.00
N GLY A 301 -14.10 9.23 -27.92
CA GLY A 301 -13.49 9.74 -29.14
C GLY A 301 -13.83 11.20 -29.35
N PHE A 302 -13.28 11.77 -30.41
CA PHE A 302 -13.56 13.16 -30.79
C PHE A 302 -14.09 13.21 -32.22
N LEU A 303 -15.14 14.00 -32.41
CA LEU A 303 -15.55 14.38 -33.75
C LEU A 303 -14.53 15.31 -34.40
N ASP A 304 -14.64 15.51 -35.70
CA ASP A 304 -13.74 16.40 -36.43
C ASP A 304 -13.74 17.83 -35.87
N ASP A 305 -14.85 18.27 -35.28
CA ASP A 305 -14.91 19.61 -34.69
C ASP A 305 -14.40 19.69 -33.26
N GLY A 306 -13.89 18.57 -32.70
CA GLY A 306 -13.35 18.52 -31.36
C GLY A 306 -14.36 18.15 -30.28
N THR A 307 -15.61 17.91 -30.63
CA THR A 307 -16.61 17.50 -29.65
C THR A 307 -16.37 16.04 -29.23
N ALA A 308 -16.31 15.79 -27.92
CA ALA A 308 -16.10 14.45 -27.41
C ALA A 308 -17.41 13.65 -27.45
N PHE A 309 -17.29 12.35 -27.72
CA PHE A 309 -18.43 11.45 -27.68
C PHE A 309 -18.02 10.13 -27.06
N LEU A 310 -18.97 9.43 -26.42
CA LEU A 310 -18.73 8.13 -25.81
C LEU A 310 -18.76 7.09 -26.92
N ASN A 311 -17.71 6.36 -27.05
CA ASN A 311 -17.45 5.47 -28.18
C ASN A 311 -17.42 3.98 -27.86
N UNK A 312 -17.41 3.60 -26.58
CA UNK A 312 -17.31 2.23 -26.27
C UNK A 312 -18.60 1.73 -25.71
N ASP A 313 -18.54 1.95 -24.41
CA ASP A 313 -19.68 1.42 -23.65
C ASP A 313 -19.98 2.28 -22.44
N TYR A 314 -21.16 2.02 -21.85
CA TYR A 314 -21.53 2.57 -20.55
C TYR A 314 -22.04 1.42 -19.71
N GLU A 315 -21.54 1.27 -18.46
CA GLU A 315 -21.98 0.22 -17.55
C GLU A 315 -22.38 0.79 -16.21
N GLN A 316 -23.35 0.13 -15.59
CA GLN A 316 -23.67 0.34 -14.19
C GLN A 316 -23.33 -0.95 -13.45
N ARG A 317 -22.75 -0.81 -12.26
CA ARG A 317 -22.38 -1.95 -11.44
C ARG A 317 -22.89 -1.77 -10.03
N TRP A 318 -23.43 -2.84 -9.51
CA TRP A 318 -23.81 -2.94 -8.11
C TRP A 318 -22.91 -3.95 -7.44
N TYR A 319 -22.16 -3.49 -6.46
CA TYR A 319 -21.28 -4.34 -5.68
C TYR A 319 -21.89 -4.61 -4.32
N ASP A 320 -21.94 -5.86 -3.93
CA ASP A 320 -22.40 -6.31 -2.62
C ASP A 320 -21.38 -7.33 -2.12
N LEU A 321 -20.63 -6.95 -1.08
CA LEU A 321 -19.53 -7.80 -0.67
C LEU A 321 -19.32 -7.77 0.84
N ASN A 322 -18.67 -8.82 1.32
CA ASN A 322 -18.21 -8.92 2.69
C ASN A 322 -16.72 -9.16 2.70
N ARG A 323 -16.02 -8.44 3.57
CA ARG A 323 -14.59 -8.65 3.80
C ARG A 323 -14.40 -9.14 5.23
N GLU A 324 -13.97 -10.39 5.35
CA GLU A 324 -13.70 -11.00 6.65
C GLU A 324 -12.19 -11.00 6.86
N ARG A 325 -11.75 -10.44 7.99
CA ARG A 325 -10.35 -10.41 8.35
C ARG A 325 -10.14 -11.12 9.67
N ILE A 326 -9.18 -12.05 9.69
CA ILE A 326 -8.72 -12.70 10.91
C ILE A 326 -7.23 -12.48 10.98
N GLY A 327 -6.75 -11.83 12.07
CA GLY A 327 -5.35 -11.54 12.25
C GLY A 327 -4.87 -12.05 13.60
N PHE A 328 -3.62 -12.44 13.63
CA PHE A 328 -3.05 -13.01 14.86
C PHE A 328 -1.57 -12.67 14.96
N UNK A 329 -1.07 -12.21 15.99
CA UNK A 329 0.24 -11.85 16.23
C UNK A 329 0.64 -12.59 17.41
N ALA A 330 1.80 -13.21 17.41
CA ALA A 330 2.43 -13.76 18.62
C ALA A 330 3.89 -13.41 18.60
N ASN A 331 4.32 -12.63 19.57
CA ASN A 331 5.70 -12.17 19.66
C ASN A 331 6.29 -12.58 21.00
N PHE A 332 7.50 -13.12 20.95
CA PHE A 332 8.25 -13.55 22.12
C PHE A 332 9.56 -12.81 22.15
N ASP A 333 9.90 -12.26 23.31
CA ASP A 333 11.18 -11.58 23.55
C ASP A 333 11.83 -12.24 24.73
N TRP A 334 13.10 -12.59 24.56
CA TRP A 334 13.81 -13.34 25.58
C TRP A 334 15.16 -12.69 25.90
N ARG A 335 15.29 -12.22 27.14
CA ARG A 335 16.59 -11.76 27.64
C ARG A 335 17.36 -12.97 28.13
N VAL A 336 18.13 -13.56 27.19
CA VAL A 336 18.90 -14.78 27.47
C VAL A 336 19.95 -14.55 28.58
N SER A 337 20.57 -13.38 28.51
CA SER A 337 21.58 -12.92 29.44
C SER A 337 21.64 -11.40 29.41
N ASP A 338 22.53 -10.83 30.18
CA ASP A 338 22.70 -9.38 30.20
C ASP A 338 23.19 -8.83 28.86
N ASN A 339 23.80 -9.67 28.02
CA ASN A 339 24.31 -9.22 26.74
C ASN A 339 23.65 -9.86 25.53
N THR A 340 22.57 -10.61 25.71
CA THR A 340 21.88 -11.19 24.56
C THR A 340 20.37 -11.15 24.76
N GLU A 341 19.67 -10.61 23.77
CA GLU A 341 18.23 -10.71 23.65
C GLU A 341 17.90 -11.41 22.35
N LEU A 342 16.98 -12.36 22.42
CA LEU A 342 16.46 -13.04 21.25
C LEU A 342 14.99 -12.73 21.10
N TYR A 343 14.46 -12.82 19.88
CA TYR A 343 13.04 -12.62 19.64
C TYR A 343 12.53 -13.56 18.57
N LEU A 344 11.24 -13.85 18.67
CA LEU A 344 10.47 -14.48 17.62
C LEU A 344 9.27 -13.59 17.36
N ARG A 345 9.12 -13.09 16.13
CA ARG A 345 8.01 -12.26 15.71
C ARG A 345 7.18 -13.06 14.72
N THR A 346 5.89 -13.14 14.97
CA THR A 346 4.99 -13.83 14.05
C THR A 346 3.79 -12.98 13.74
N LEU A 347 3.33 -13.07 12.50
CA LEU A 347 2.09 -12.43 12.09
C LEU A 347 1.41 -13.33 11.08
N TYR A 348 0.12 -13.55 11.29
CA TYR A 348 -0.74 -14.27 10.35
C TYR A 348 -1.97 -13.42 10.10
N ASN A 349 -2.25 -13.12 8.85
CA ASN A 349 -3.48 -12.45 8.44
C ASN A 349 -4.16 -13.26 7.36
N ASN A 350 -5.46 -13.46 7.51
CA ASN A 350 -6.30 -14.03 6.48
C ASN A 350 -7.41 -13.04 6.14
N TYR A 351 -7.53 -12.71 4.86
CA TYR A 351 -8.50 -11.77 4.34
C TYR A 351 -9.33 -12.52 3.32
N GLU A 352 -10.64 -12.52 3.48
CA GLU A 352 -11.55 -13.17 2.54
C GLU A 352 -12.59 -12.17 2.08
N ASP A 353 -12.63 -11.94 0.76
CA ASP A 353 -13.58 -11.03 0.13
C ASP A 353 -14.58 -11.87 -0.65
N ASP A 354 -15.84 -11.92 -0.19
CA ASP A 354 -16.94 -12.58 -0.89
C ASP A 354 -17.76 -11.51 -1.57
N GLU A 355 -17.80 -11.51 -2.88
CA GLU A 355 -18.34 -10.42 -3.67
C GLU A 355 -19.35 -10.94 -4.69
N VAL A 356 -20.48 -10.24 -4.79
CA VAL A 356 -21.38 -10.35 -5.93
C VAL A 356 -21.40 -8.98 -6.62
N ARG A 357 -21.11 -9.00 -7.93
CA ARG A 357 -21.20 -7.77 -8.74
C ARG A 357 -22.18 -8.02 -9.86
N ASN A 358 -23.23 -7.23 -9.91
CA ASN A 358 -24.12 -7.20 -11.06
C ASN A 358 -23.70 -6.05 -11.97
N LYS A 359 -23.64 -6.31 -13.26
CA LYS A 359 -23.24 -5.33 -14.26
C LYS A 359 -24.30 -5.27 -15.34
N PHE A 360 -24.72 -4.08 -15.68
CA PHE A 360 -25.71 -3.81 -16.72
C PHE A 360 -25.03 -2.86 -17.70
N GLU A 361 -24.82 -3.34 -18.94
CA GLU A 361 -23.91 -2.67 -19.86
C GLU A 361 -24.59 -2.36 -21.19
N PHE A 362 -24.54 -1.08 -21.58
CA PHE A 362 -24.91 -0.61 -22.91
C PHE A 362 -23.64 -0.72 -23.75
N ARG A 363 -23.66 -1.64 -24.73
CA ARG A 363 -22.48 -1.99 -25.50
C ARG A 363 -22.54 -1.46 -26.91
N ASP A 364 -21.38 -1.40 -27.56
CA ASP A 364 -21.22 -1.06 -28.98
C ASP A 364 -21.87 0.27 -29.31
N LEU A 365 -21.51 1.31 -28.56
CA LEU A 365 -21.99 2.66 -28.79
C LEU A 365 -21.17 3.38 -29.87
N ASP A 366 -20.35 2.65 -30.61
CA ASP A 366 -19.44 3.19 -31.61
C ASP A 366 -20.15 3.76 -32.86
N ASP A 367 -21.41 3.43 -33.07
CA ASP A 367 -22.16 4.02 -34.17
C ASP A 367 -22.56 5.49 -33.93
N ALA A 368 -22.29 6.07 -32.78
CA ALA A 368 -22.69 7.44 -32.46
C ALA A 368 -22.07 8.46 -33.43
N GLU A 369 -20.83 8.23 -33.86
CA GLU A 369 -20.13 9.16 -34.75
C GLU A 369 -20.82 9.24 -36.13
N ASP A 370 -21.18 8.09 -36.66
CA ASP A 370 -21.72 8.02 -38.03
C ASP A 370 -23.23 8.14 -38.07
N ASP A 371 -23.93 7.53 -37.14
CA ASP A 371 -25.37 7.39 -37.16
C ASP A 371 -26.11 8.12 -36.04
N GLY A 372 -25.38 8.76 -35.11
CA GLY A 372 -25.98 9.51 -34.03
C GLY A 372 -25.88 11.01 -34.18
N VAL A 373 -26.44 11.72 -33.20
CA VAL A 373 -26.30 13.17 -33.07
C VAL A 373 -25.58 13.48 -31.78
N VAL A 374 -24.44 14.18 -31.88
CA VAL A 374 -23.59 14.47 -30.73
C VAL A 374 -23.56 15.98 -30.52
N THR A 375 -23.81 16.40 -29.27
CA THR A 375 -23.66 17.79 -28.84
C THR A 375 -22.71 17.81 -27.64
N ALA A 376 -22.50 18.98 -27.04
CA ALA A 376 -21.62 19.12 -25.90
C ALA A 376 -22.14 18.33 -24.69
N ASP A 377 -23.42 18.20 -24.50
CA ASP A 377 -24.06 17.60 -23.33
C ASP A 377 -24.88 16.36 -23.61
N THR A 378 -25.14 16.03 -24.87
CA THR A 378 -26.01 14.92 -25.21
C THR A 378 -25.45 14.13 -26.38
N GLN A 379 -25.90 12.89 -26.49
CA GLN A 379 -25.54 12.01 -27.59
C GLN A 379 -26.71 11.07 -27.85
N THR A 380 -27.15 10.98 -29.11
CA THR A 380 -28.04 9.89 -29.50
C THR A 380 -27.22 8.81 -30.18
N VAL A 381 -27.61 7.57 -29.98
CA VAL A 381 -26.87 6.46 -30.56
C VAL A 381 -27.82 5.30 -30.82
N PRO A 382 -27.69 4.62 -31.98
CA PRO A 382 -28.38 3.36 -32.17
C PRO A 382 -27.82 2.34 -31.17
N LEU A 383 -28.72 1.70 -30.43
CA LEU A 383 -28.31 0.72 -29.45
C LEU A 383 -28.29 -0.67 -30.08
N ASN A 384 -27.18 -1.33 -30.07
CA ASN A 384 -27.00 -2.60 -30.79
C ASN A 384 -26.93 -3.83 -29.89
N GLU A 385 -26.37 -3.71 -28.69
CA GLU A 385 -26.24 -4.82 -27.75
C GLU A 385 -26.32 -4.34 -26.30
N MET A 386 -26.92 -5.20 -25.47
CA MET A 386 -26.92 -5.04 -24.03
C MET A 386 -26.40 -6.30 -23.38
N ASP A 387 -25.65 -6.14 -22.30
CA ASP A 387 -25.22 -7.25 -21.44
C ASP A 387 -25.80 -7.09 -20.05
N ALA A 388 -26.27 -8.21 -19.50
CA ALA A 388 -26.60 -8.35 -18.08
C ALA A 388 -25.71 -9.43 -17.53
N GLU A 389 -24.86 -9.07 -16.55
CA GLU A 389 -23.80 -9.96 -16.10
C GLU A 389 -23.82 -10.04 -14.58
N VAL A 390 -23.50 -11.22 -14.06
CA VAL A 390 -23.17 -11.36 -12.64
C VAL A 390 -21.81 -12.01 -12.51
N ARG A 391 -21.03 -11.49 -11.57
CA ARG A 391 -19.79 -12.12 -11.14
C ARG A 391 -19.92 -12.44 -9.66
N GLN A 392 -19.66 -13.68 -9.31
CA GLN A 392 -19.49 -14.09 -7.93
C GLN A 392 -18.02 -14.43 -7.74
N ARG A 393 -17.40 -13.75 -6.77
CA ARG A 393 -15.96 -13.90 -6.57
C ARG A 393 -15.69 -14.13 -5.10
N ARG A 394 -14.82 -15.08 -4.83
CA ARG A 394 -14.27 -15.31 -3.52
C ARG A 394 -12.75 -15.16 -3.64
N GLU A 395 -12.22 -14.13 -3.00
CA GLU A 395 -10.79 -13.86 -3.04
C GLU A 395 -10.25 -14.04 -1.63
N ILE A 396 -9.30 -14.96 -1.48
CA ILE A 396 -8.67 -15.20 -0.20
C ILE A 396 -7.22 -14.77 -0.30
N ARG A 397 -6.81 -13.85 0.60
CA ARG A 397 -5.43 -13.41 0.69
C ARG A 397 -4.89 -13.77 2.06
N GLN A 398 -3.70 -14.37 2.08
CA GLN A 398 -2.98 -14.63 3.31
C GLN A 398 -1.66 -13.88 3.27
N ILE A 399 -1.28 -13.30 4.40
CA ILE A 399 0.03 -12.73 4.60
C ILE A 399 0.56 -13.29 5.92
N GLN A 400 1.74 -13.90 5.86
CA GLN A 400 2.38 -14.47 7.04
C GLN A 400 3.82 -13.99 7.10
N THR A 401 4.25 -13.53 8.27
CA THR A 401 5.66 -13.21 8.49
C THR A 401 6.15 -13.87 9.76
N TYR A 402 7.34 -14.37 9.71
CA TYR A 402 8.00 -15.01 10.84
C TYR A 402 9.46 -14.56 10.87
N ALA A 403 9.90 -14.03 12.01
CA ALA A 403 11.27 -13.56 12.15
C ALA A 403 11.85 -14.09 13.46
N LEU A 404 12.99 -14.74 13.36
CA LEU A 404 13.75 -15.17 14.51
C LEU A 404 15.07 -14.45 14.48
N GLY A 405 15.37 -13.71 15.53
CA GLY A 405 16.57 -12.93 15.54
C GLY A 405 16.97 -12.52 16.93
N GLY A 406 17.93 -11.62 16.99
CA GLY A 406 18.40 -11.16 18.26
C GLY A 406 19.47 -10.11 18.15
N GLN A 407 19.92 -9.71 19.31
CA GLN A 407 20.95 -8.72 19.50
C GLN A 407 21.89 -9.21 20.58
N SER A 408 23.19 -9.14 20.31
CA SER A 408 24.21 -9.54 21.26
C SER A 408 25.29 -8.48 21.36
N TYR A 409 25.86 -8.37 22.55
CA TYR A 409 26.95 -7.45 22.82
C TYR A 409 28.15 -8.24 23.29
N TRP A 410 29.32 -7.90 22.78
CA TRP A 410 30.60 -8.51 23.22
C TRP A 410 31.67 -7.43 23.25
N GLN A 411 32.09 -7.07 24.45
CA GLN A 411 33.00 -5.94 24.64
C GLN A 411 32.41 -4.68 24.02
N GLU A 412 33.06 -4.05 23.04
CA GLU A 412 32.56 -2.83 22.39
C GLU A 412 31.78 -3.13 21.12
N TRP A 413 31.58 -4.41 20.79
CA TRP A 413 30.89 -4.81 19.54
C TRP A 413 29.43 -5.12 19.79
N ASN A 414 28.58 -4.66 18.89
CA ASN A 414 27.16 -4.98 18.88
C ASN A 414 26.86 -5.82 17.65
N PHE A 415 26.05 -6.86 17.83
CA PHE A 415 25.67 -7.75 16.75
C PHE A 415 24.16 -7.79 16.67
N ASP A 416 23.61 -7.61 15.46
CA ASP A 416 22.19 -7.81 15.18
C ASP A 416 22.06 -8.88 14.11
N TYR A 417 21.16 -9.82 14.30
CA TYR A 417 21.02 -10.94 13.38
C TYR A 417 19.59 -11.40 13.32
N GLU A 418 19.19 -11.87 12.15
CA GLU A 418 17.80 -12.28 11.94
C GLU A 418 17.69 -13.22 10.74
N VAL A 419 16.84 -14.24 10.86
CA VAL A 419 16.36 -15.03 9.74
C VAL A 419 14.84 -14.86 9.69
N SER A 420 14.28 -14.83 8.48
CA SER A 420 12.86 -14.58 8.36
C SER A 420 12.26 -15.27 7.14
N UNK A 421 10.94 -15.38 7.19
CA UNK A 421 10.21 -15.92 6.17
C UNK A 421 9.04 -15.08 6.06
N ALA A 422 8.68 -14.86 4.95
CA ALA A 422 7.43 -14.18 4.67
C ALA A 422 6.72 -14.88 3.52
N TYR A 423 5.41 -14.95 3.61
CA TYR A 423 4.60 -15.65 2.61
C TYR A 423 3.33 -14.86 2.36
N ALA A 424 2.99 -14.68 1.07
CA ALA A 424 1.72 -14.11 0.68
C ALA A 424 1.10 -14.97 -0.41
N GLU A 425 -0.22 -15.14 -0.33
CA GLU A 425 -0.98 -15.89 -1.33
C GLU A 425 -2.27 -15.16 -1.62
N GLU A 426 -2.63 -15.07 -2.90
CA GLU A 426 -3.97 -14.69 -3.31
C GLU A 426 -4.57 -15.86 -4.08
N ASP A 427 -5.70 -16.35 -3.57
CA ASP A 427 -6.42 -17.48 -4.16
C ASP A 427 -7.81 -16.97 -4.55
N ASP A 428 -8.03 -16.83 -5.84
CA ASP A 428 -9.31 -16.41 -6.41
C ASP A 428 -10.11 -17.64 -6.85
N SER A 429 -10.22 -18.62 -5.98
CA SER A 429 -10.98 -19.84 -6.27
C SER A 429 -12.48 -19.55 -6.19
N ASP A 430 -13.24 -20.45 -6.79
CA ASP A 430 -14.71 -20.46 -6.72
C ASP A 430 -15.34 -19.19 -7.31
N ASN A 431 -14.70 -18.64 -8.34
CA ASN A 431 -15.20 -17.49 -9.08
C ASN A 431 -15.99 -17.94 -10.31
N HIS A 432 -17.06 -17.22 -10.61
CA HIS A 432 -17.69 -17.38 -11.92
C HIS A 432 -18.26 -16.05 -12.40
N ASP A 433 -18.17 -15.86 -13.72
CA ASP A 433 -18.78 -14.74 -14.44
C ASP A 433 -19.80 -15.32 -15.43
N VAL A 434 -21.01 -14.77 -15.44
CA VAL A 434 -22.07 -15.21 -16.33
C VAL A 434 -22.60 -14.00 -17.05
N THR A 435 -22.65 -14.07 -18.39
CA THR A 435 -23.12 -12.96 -19.23
C THR A 435 -24.34 -13.40 -20.03
N PHE A 436 -25.43 -12.66 -19.90
CA PHE A 436 -26.61 -12.78 -20.76
C PHE A 436 -26.64 -11.56 -21.67
N ARG A 437 -26.95 -11.78 -22.92
CA ARG A 437 -26.83 -10.74 -23.95
C ARG A 437 -28.14 -10.58 -24.73
N PHE A 438 -28.51 -9.33 -24.95
CA PHE A 438 -29.59 -8.96 -25.85
C PHE A 438 -28.91 -8.46 -27.13
N GLU A 439 -28.95 -9.32 -28.17
CA GLU A 439 -28.41 -9.00 -29.48
C GLU A 439 -29.55 -8.54 -30.41
N ASP A 440 -29.19 -7.98 -31.57
CA ASP A 440 -30.09 -7.62 -32.63
C ASP A 440 -31.23 -6.70 -32.14
N ILE A 441 -30.85 -5.71 -31.31
CA ILE A 441 -31.81 -4.80 -30.67
C ILE A 441 -32.57 -4.01 -31.72
N GLN A 442 -31.91 -3.62 -32.83
CA GLN A 442 -32.56 -2.86 -33.88
C GLN A 442 -33.67 -3.67 -34.55
N ASP A 443 -33.46 -4.97 -34.78
CA ASP A 443 -34.49 -5.86 -35.31
C ASP A 443 -35.65 -5.99 -34.33
N ALA A 444 -35.38 -6.11 -33.05
CA ALA A 444 -36.41 -6.21 -32.02
C ALA A 444 -37.23 -4.91 -31.94
N ALA A 445 -36.61 -3.76 -32.09
CA ALA A 445 -37.28 -2.49 -32.11
C ALA A 445 -38.24 -2.39 -33.30
N ALA A 446 -37.77 -2.82 -34.47
CA ALA A 446 -38.60 -2.83 -35.67
C ALA A 446 -39.81 -3.75 -35.51
N ASP A 447 -39.59 -4.96 -34.96
CA ASP A 447 -40.65 -5.94 -34.71
C ASP A 447 -41.67 -5.40 -33.69
N ALA A 448 -41.25 -4.56 -32.77
CA ALA A 448 -42.11 -3.93 -31.78
C ALA A 448 -42.83 -2.68 -32.32
N GLY A 449 -42.54 -2.32 -33.56
CA GLY A 449 -43.18 -1.15 -34.19
C GLY A 449 -42.61 0.19 -33.77
N LEU A 450 -41.39 0.21 -33.24
CA LEU A 450 -40.76 1.47 -32.84
C LEU A 450 -40.17 2.16 -34.06
N SER A 451 -40.50 3.43 -34.22
CA SER A 451 -40.01 4.27 -35.32
C SER A 451 -38.65 4.91 -34.95
N ASP A 452 -38.36 4.97 -33.66
CA ASP A 452 -37.11 5.55 -33.15
C ASP A 452 -36.42 4.48 -32.30
N SER A 453 -35.32 3.99 -32.80
CA SER A 453 -34.56 2.95 -32.14
C SER A 453 -33.29 3.48 -31.46
N ASP A 454 -33.10 4.79 -31.45
CA ASP A 454 -31.95 5.40 -30.78
C ASP A 454 -32.25 5.63 -29.30
N VAL A 455 -31.21 5.62 -28.50
CA VAL A 455 -31.28 6.11 -27.13
C VAL A 455 -30.60 7.47 -27.06
N LEU A 456 -31.12 8.31 -26.19
CA LEU A 456 -30.48 9.58 -25.86
C LEU A 456 -29.72 9.45 -24.57
N ILE A 457 -28.44 9.83 -24.59
CA ILE A 457 -27.63 9.89 -23.40
C ILE A 457 -27.45 11.36 -23.01
N ASP A 458 -27.84 11.72 -21.82
CA ASP A 458 -27.73 13.07 -21.29
C ASP A 458 -26.59 13.14 -20.28
N PHE A 459 -25.53 13.88 -20.63
CA PHE A 459 -24.32 14.07 -19.80
C PHE A 459 -24.35 15.40 -19.05
N SER A 460 -25.53 16.02 -18.84
CA SER A 460 -25.62 17.28 -18.08
C SER A 460 -25.01 17.12 -16.69
N ASN A 461 -25.21 15.95 -16.08
CA ASN A 461 -24.43 15.54 -14.92
C ASN A 461 -23.46 14.47 -15.39
N PRO A 462 -22.19 14.80 -15.62
CA PRO A 462 -21.27 13.81 -16.20
C PRO A 462 -21.00 12.62 -15.29
N LYS A 463 -21.21 12.77 -13.99
CA LYS A 463 -21.00 11.66 -13.05
C LYS A 463 -22.16 10.66 -13.09
N LYS A 464 -23.32 11.09 -13.53
CA LYS A 464 -24.52 10.26 -13.57
C LYS A 464 -25.26 10.43 -14.90
N PRO A 465 -24.72 9.93 -16.00
CA PRO A 465 -25.38 10.04 -17.30
C PRO A 465 -26.74 9.35 -17.27
N LYS A 466 -27.71 9.94 -17.95
CA LYS A 466 -29.05 9.41 -17.97
C LYS A 466 -29.44 8.98 -19.38
N PHE A 467 -29.94 7.77 -19.53
CA PHE A 467 -30.43 7.23 -20.79
C PHE A 467 -31.96 7.40 -20.89
N SER A 468 -32.43 7.72 -22.04
CA SER A 468 -33.87 7.82 -22.27
C SER A 468 -34.20 7.41 -23.71
N GLY A 469 -35.44 7.05 -23.91
CA GLY A 469 -35.96 6.67 -25.21
C GLY A 469 -36.96 5.51 -25.14
N PRO A 470 -37.77 5.32 -26.17
CA PRO A 470 -38.81 4.26 -26.17
C PRO A 470 -38.18 2.85 -26.20
N LEU A 471 -36.96 2.71 -26.69
CA LEU A 471 -36.26 1.43 -26.77
C LEU A 471 -36.00 0.82 -25.38
N LEU A 472 -35.94 1.64 -24.33
CA LEU A 472 -35.57 1.16 -22.99
C LEU A 472 -36.59 0.17 -22.41
N ASP A 473 -37.86 0.20 -22.85
CA ASP A 473 -38.81 -0.82 -22.40
C ASP A 473 -38.37 -2.22 -22.80
N LEU A 474 -37.79 -2.35 -23.99
CA LEU A 474 -37.23 -3.63 -24.44
C LEU A 474 -35.95 -3.97 -23.67
N VAL A 475 -35.13 -2.96 -23.40
CA VAL A 475 -33.84 -3.13 -22.72
C VAL A 475 -34.04 -3.66 -21.33
N TYR A 476 -35.07 -3.24 -20.61
CA TYR A 476 -35.28 -3.69 -19.22
C TYR A 476 -36.12 -4.96 -19.11
N ASP A 477 -36.47 -5.61 -20.24
CA ASP A 477 -37.24 -6.85 -20.27
C ASP A 477 -36.26 -8.04 -20.31
N PRO A 478 -36.14 -8.83 -19.23
CA PRO A 478 -35.13 -9.94 -19.19
C PRO A 478 -35.41 -11.01 -20.23
N SER A 479 -36.65 -11.11 -20.78
CA SER A 479 -36.94 -12.14 -21.77
C SER A 479 -36.24 -11.90 -23.12
N ASN A 480 -35.62 -10.72 -23.29
CA ASN A 480 -34.87 -10.42 -24.51
C ASN A 480 -33.38 -10.86 -24.41
N TYR A 481 -32.94 -11.38 -23.27
CA TYR A 481 -31.55 -11.71 -23.04
C TYR A 481 -31.33 -13.22 -23.02
N PHE A 482 -30.23 -13.67 -23.62
CA PHE A 482 -29.89 -15.08 -23.72
C PHE A 482 -28.45 -15.30 -23.27
N LEU A 483 -28.18 -16.46 -22.68
CA LEU A 483 -26.88 -16.75 -22.14
C LEU A 483 -25.81 -16.75 -23.23
N ASP A 484 -24.75 -15.97 -23.02
CA ASP A 484 -23.67 -15.82 -23.97
C ASP A 484 -22.42 -16.56 -23.52
N ALA A 485 -22.05 -16.45 -22.22
CA ALA A 485 -20.81 -17.01 -21.74
C ALA A 485 -20.92 -17.36 -20.25
N PHE A 486 -20.20 -18.42 -19.88
CA PHE A 486 -20.05 -18.84 -18.49
C PHE A 486 -18.59 -19.13 -18.26
N GLU A 487 -17.94 -18.36 -17.35
CA GLU A 487 -16.51 -18.47 -17.09
C GLU A 487 -16.31 -18.79 -15.61
N GLU A 488 -15.43 -19.75 -15.35
CA GLU A 488 -15.03 -20.06 -13.98
C GLU A 488 -13.54 -19.83 -13.82
N UNK A 489 -13.15 -19.30 -12.81
CA UNK A 489 -11.81 -18.88 -12.67
C UNK A 489 -11.31 -19.41 -11.39
N ASN A 490 -10.08 -19.72 -11.39
CA ASN A 490 -9.30 -20.05 -10.20
C ASN A 490 -7.85 -19.67 -10.47
N THR A 491 -7.41 -18.55 -9.95
CA THR A 491 -6.04 -18.05 -10.10
C THR A 491 -5.38 -18.01 -8.73
N VAL A 492 -4.16 -18.56 -8.64
CA VAL A 492 -3.37 -18.55 -7.42
C VAL A 492 -2.07 -17.80 -7.68
N ASN A 493 -1.83 -16.73 -6.92
CA ASN A 493 -0.55 -16.02 -6.91
C ASN A 493 0.12 -16.29 -5.57
N GLU A 494 1.41 -16.61 -5.60
CA GLU A 494 2.19 -16.85 -4.37
C GLU A 494 3.48 -16.07 -4.41
N ASP A 495 3.89 -15.55 -3.22
CA ASP A 495 5.13 -14.83 -3.03
C ASP A 495 5.76 -15.35 -1.72
N THR A 496 6.95 -15.89 -1.83
CA THR A 496 7.68 -16.43 -0.66
C THR A 496 9.03 -15.75 -0.53
N UNK A 497 9.26 -15.19 0.52
CA UNK A 497 10.45 -14.50 0.72
C UNK A 497 11.11 -15.11 1.88
N THR A 498 12.35 -15.45 1.73
CA THR A 498 13.21 -15.82 2.86
C THR A 498 14.40 -14.88 2.92
N SER A 499 14.82 -14.52 4.14
CA SER A 499 15.99 -13.65 4.26
C SER A 499 16.81 -14.00 5.48
N ALA A 500 18.09 -13.58 5.44
CA ALA A 500 19.02 -13.68 6.55
C ALA A 500 19.85 -12.41 6.58
N ARG A 501 20.05 -11.87 7.77
CA ARG A 501 20.74 -10.58 7.95
C ARG A 501 21.69 -10.68 9.14
N PHE A 502 22.85 -10.07 8.99
CA PHE A 502 23.83 -9.94 10.07
C PHE A 502 24.44 -8.54 10.02
N ASP A 503 24.36 -7.81 11.13
CA ASP A 503 24.94 -6.48 11.27
C ASP A 503 25.87 -6.43 12.47
N ILE A 504 26.97 -5.69 12.32
CA ILE A 504 27.97 -5.51 13.36
C ILE A 504 28.25 -4.02 13.49
N SER A 505 28.35 -3.53 14.72
CA SER A 505 28.68 -2.13 14.94
C SER A 505 29.62 -1.98 16.14
N ARG A 506 30.33 -0.86 16.16
CA ARG A 506 31.25 -0.54 17.22
C ARG A 506 31.40 0.96 17.35
N ASP A 507 31.36 1.44 18.61
CA ASP A 507 31.72 2.81 18.94
C ASP A 507 33.23 2.95 19.02
N SER A 508 33.71 4.08 18.48
CA SER A 508 35.14 4.39 18.53
C SER A 508 35.36 5.90 18.55
N LEU A 509 36.61 6.31 18.59
CA LEU A 509 36.97 7.72 18.51
C LEU A 509 37.96 7.93 17.37
N ILE A 510 37.70 8.96 16.54
CA ILE A 510 38.72 9.47 15.64
C ILE A 510 39.17 10.79 16.23
N GLY A 511 40.39 10.80 16.82
CA GLY A 511 40.77 11.89 17.70
C GLY A 511 39.84 11.94 18.90
N ASP A 512 39.11 13.06 19.05
CA ASP A 512 38.07 13.24 20.06
C ASP A 512 36.66 13.09 19.53
N THR A 513 36.48 12.74 18.25
CA THR A 513 35.19 12.63 17.61
C THR A 513 34.60 11.24 17.80
N PRO A 514 33.47 11.11 18.49
CA PRO A 514 32.80 9.80 18.55
C PRO A 514 32.27 9.38 17.18
N VAL A 515 32.53 8.11 16.84
CA VAL A 515 32.06 7.52 15.58
C VAL A 515 31.51 6.14 15.88
N GLU A 516 30.32 5.85 15.36
CA GLU A 516 29.82 4.48 15.34
C GLU A 516 30.05 3.92 13.94
N TRP A 517 30.87 2.88 13.85
CA TRP A 517 31.05 2.12 12.61
C TRP A 517 30.03 1.00 12.57
N LYS A 518 29.42 0.81 11.41
CA LYS A 518 28.45 -0.25 11.24
C LYS A 518 28.64 -0.88 9.87
N ALA A 519 28.52 -2.20 9.81
CA ALA A 519 28.63 -2.94 8.57
C ALA A 519 27.69 -4.14 8.65
N GLY A 520 27.27 -4.64 7.51
CA GLY A 520 26.39 -5.79 7.52
C GLY A 520 26.23 -6.42 6.15
N MET A 521 25.56 -7.57 6.19
CA MET A 521 25.21 -8.33 4.99
C MET A 521 23.78 -8.82 5.13
N LYS A 522 23.11 -8.93 3.99
CA LYS A 522 21.75 -9.46 3.94
C LYS A 522 21.54 -10.27 2.66
N LEU A 523 20.93 -11.43 2.81
CA LEU A 523 20.55 -12.25 1.68
C LEU A 523 19.03 -12.35 1.65
N ARG A 524 18.45 -12.05 0.49
CA ARG A 524 17.00 -12.22 0.25
C ARG A 524 16.82 -13.20 -0.91
N ASP A 525 15.95 -14.17 -0.72
CA ASP A 525 15.61 -15.16 -1.74
C ASP A 525 14.10 -15.15 -1.90
N ARG A 526 13.63 -14.78 -3.10
CA ARG A 526 12.21 -14.60 -3.36
C ARG A 526 11.78 -15.48 -4.51
N GLU A 527 10.65 -16.17 -4.32
CA GLU A 527 10.01 -16.92 -5.40
C GLU A 527 8.60 -16.38 -5.56
N LYS A 528 8.25 -16.03 -6.79
CA LYS A 528 6.94 -15.51 -7.13
C LYS A 528 6.36 -16.34 -8.26
N THR A 529 5.10 -16.82 -8.08
CA THR A 529 4.43 -17.62 -9.09
C THR A 529 3.02 -17.07 -9.34
N ARG A 530 2.59 -17.22 -10.59
CA ARG A 530 1.22 -17.01 -11.00
C ARG A 530 0.75 -18.26 -11.73
N ASP A 531 -0.38 -18.81 -11.29
CA ASP A 531 -0.97 -20.03 -11.88
C ASP A 531 -2.46 -19.79 -12.04
N ALA A 532 -2.89 -19.55 -13.28
CA ALA A 532 -4.30 -19.35 -13.60
C ALA A 532 -4.91 -20.64 -14.12
N ASN A 533 -6.13 -20.92 -13.71
CA ASN A 533 -6.92 -22.05 -14.21
C ASN A 533 -8.33 -21.51 -14.49
N VAL A 534 -8.64 -21.41 -15.75
CA VAL A 534 -9.88 -20.82 -16.22
C VAL A 534 -10.59 -21.83 -17.10
N THR A 535 -11.91 -21.95 -16.96
CA THR A 535 -12.73 -22.65 -17.93
C THR A 535 -13.73 -21.67 -18.50
N PHE A 536 -13.81 -21.65 -19.81
CA PHE A 536 -14.69 -20.75 -20.54
C PHE A 536 -15.67 -21.59 -21.35
N HIS A 537 -16.95 -21.41 -21.08
CA HIS A 537 -18.01 -22.15 -21.78
C HIS A 537 -18.88 -21.19 -22.57
N GLU A 538 -19.19 -21.54 -23.80
CA GLU A 538 -20.27 -20.94 -24.55
C GLU A 538 -21.53 -21.76 -24.25
N ALA A 539 -22.68 -21.13 -24.41
CA ALA A 539 -23.93 -21.79 -24.10
C ALA A 539 -25.03 -21.34 -25.06
N ASP A 540 -25.95 -22.27 -25.33
CA ASP A 540 -27.03 -22.02 -26.26
C ASP A 540 -28.30 -21.62 -25.52
N ASP A 541 -28.93 -20.55 -25.96
CA ASP A 541 -30.36 -20.25 -25.84
C ASP A 541 -31.02 -20.36 -24.46
N PHE A 542 -30.27 -20.28 -23.37
CA PHE A 542 -30.87 -20.14 -22.06
C PHE A 542 -31.34 -18.69 -21.86
N ASN A 543 -32.64 -18.50 -21.71
CA ASN A 543 -33.21 -17.17 -21.50
C ASN A 543 -32.97 -16.69 -20.07
N LEU A 544 -32.77 -15.40 -19.90
CA LEU A 544 -32.47 -14.81 -18.59
C LEU A 544 -33.67 -14.86 -17.64
N SER A 545 -34.90 -14.86 -18.11
CA SER A 545 -36.10 -14.70 -17.27
C SER A 545 -36.16 -15.62 -16.07
N PRO A 546 -35.82 -16.94 -16.18
CA PRO A 546 -35.85 -17.80 -14.99
C PRO A 546 -34.71 -17.56 -14.00
N PHE A 547 -33.71 -16.80 -14.37
CA PHE A 547 -32.49 -16.62 -13.58
C PHE A 547 -32.35 -15.21 -13.01
N VAL A 548 -33.40 -14.43 -13.06
CA VAL A 548 -33.41 -13.06 -12.57
C VAL A 548 -33.56 -13.05 -11.04
N ASP A 549 -32.75 -12.24 -10.37
CA ASP A 549 -33.00 -11.90 -8.98
C ASP A 549 -34.20 -10.94 -8.95
N LYS A 550 -35.23 -11.32 -8.25
CA LYS A 550 -36.46 -10.54 -8.20
C LYS A 550 -36.37 -9.31 -7.29
N GLN A 551 -35.27 -9.20 -6.53
CA GLN A 551 -35.08 -8.06 -5.65
C GLN A 551 -34.39 -6.93 -6.43
N LEU A 552 -35.05 -5.76 -6.46
CA LEU A 552 -34.39 -4.58 -7.01
C LEU A 552 -33.41 -4.02 -5.98
N VAL A 553 -32.38 -3.36 -6.47
CA VAL A 553 -31.41 -2.72 -5.60
C VAL A 553 -32.10 -1.59 -4.85
N SER A 554 -32.17 -1.71 -3.54
CA SER A 554 -32.82 -0.71 -2.70
C SER A 554 -31.91 0.52 -2.58
N GLY A 555 -32.51 1.71 -2.73
CA GLY A 555 -31.75 2.94 -2.55
C GLY A 555 -30.72 3.22 -3.63
N TRP A 556 -30.89 2.66 -4.82
CA TRP A 556 -29.97 2.87 -5.92
C TRP A 556 -29.80 4.36 -6.21
N ARG A 557 -28.55 4.82 -6.28
CA ARG A 557 -28.24 6.25 -6.28
C ARG A 557 -27.89 6.84 -7.65
N LEU A 558 -27.77 6.00 -8.68
CA LEU A 558 -27.41 6.49 -10.01
C LEU A 558 -28.66 6.78 -10.84
N ALA A 559 -28.49 7.33 -12.06
CA ALA A 559 -29.59 7.93 -12.80
C ALA A 559 -30.52 6.93 -13.50
N ASN A 560 -29.98 5.75 -13.88
CA ASN A 560 -30.75 4.76 -14.63
C ASN A 560 -31.09 3.58 -13.74
N PRO A 561 -32.19 2.91 -13.96
CA PRO A 561 -32.55 1.74 -13.14
C PRO A 561 -31.46 0.70 -13.10
N MET A 562 -31.29 0.04 -11.95
CA MET A 562 -30.33 -1.05 -11.80
C MET A 562 -31.07 -2.28 -11.30
N PRO A 563 -31.55 -3.12 -12.21
CA PRO A 563 -32.09 -4.41 -11.79
C PRO A 563 -30.96 -5.31 -11.29
N ALA A 564 -31.23 -6.11 -10.29
CA ALA A 564 -30.23 -7.05 -9.76
C ALA A 564 -30.26 -8.33 -10.58
N TRP A 565 -29.94 -8.23 -11.83
CA TRP A 565 -29.86 -9.34 -12.78
C TRP A 565 -28.41 -9.69 -13.02
N PRO A 566 -28.14 -10.93 -13.39
CA PRO A 566 -28.81 -12.21 -13.04
C PRO A 566 -28.48 -12.61 -11.59
N ASP A 567 -29.06 -13.71 -11.14
CA ASP A 567 -28.81 -14.24 -9.78
C ASP A 567 -27.68 -15.26 -9.83
N PRO A 568 -26.65 -15.09 -8.99
CA PRO A 568 -25.49 -15.98 -9.07
C PRO A 568 -25.77 -17.43 -8.64
N ASP A 569 -26.66 -17.64 -7.68
CA ASP A 569 -26.96 -19.00 -7.23
C ASP A 569 -27.77 -19.75 -8.27
N LEU A 570 -28.71 -19.05 -8.93
CA LEU A 570 -29.51 -19.68 -9.99
C LEU A 570 -28.65 -20.01 -11.21
N THR A 571 -27.71 -19.14 -11.56
CA THR A 571 -26.85 -19.41 -12.71
C THR A 571 -25.86 -20.54 -12.42
N ARG A 572 -25.35 -20.61 -11.19
CA ARG A 572 -24.49 -21.73 -10.81
C ARG A 572 -25.26 -23.05 -10.79
N ALA A 573 -26.51 -23.02 -10.35
CA ALA A 573 -27.35 -24.21 -10.36
C ALA A 573 -27.62 -24.68 -11.78
N LEU A 574 -27.85 -23.73 -12.69
CA LEU A 574 -28.00 -24.06 -14.12
C LEU A 574 -26.75 -24.78 -14.64
N ARG A 575 -25.58 -24.22 -14.38
CA ARG A 575 -24.33 -24.82 -14.87
C ARG A 575 -24.11 -26.22 -14.30
N ASN A 576 -24.39 -26.41 -13.02
CA ASN A 576 -24.17 -27.68 -12.34
C ASN A 576 -25.19 -28.76 -12.76
N GLY A 577 -26.42 -28.33 -13.07
CA GLY A 577 -27.50 -29.27 -13.37
C GLY A 577 -27.70 -29.57 -14.85
N ALA A 578 -27.21 -28.73 -15.73
CA ALA A 578 -27.48 -28.86 -17.19
C ALA A 578 -26.19 -29.17 -17.95
N GLY A 579 -25.73 -30.41 -17.86
CA GLY A 579 -24.51 -30.79 -18.55
C GLY A 579 -24.57 -30.57 -20.06
N GLU A 580 -25.76 -30.64 -20.63
CA GLU A 580 -25.96 -30.36 -22.05
C GLU A 580 -26.28 -28.88 -22.23
N GLY A 581 -25.87 -28.27 -23.33
CA GLY A 581 -26.09 -26.88 -23.62
C GLY A 581 -24.94 -25.97 -23.24
N PHE A 582 -23.87 -26.54 -22.68
CA PHE A 582 -22.64 -25.82 -22.43
C PHE A 582 -21.52 -26.48 -23.21
N GLU A 583 -20.79 -25.70 -23.98
CA GLU A 583 -19.68 -26.20 -24.79
C GLU A 583 -18.41 -25.50 -24.38
N LEU A 584 -17.38 -26.31 -24.03
CA LEU A 584 -16.10 -25.73 -23.65
C LEU A 584 -15.45 -25.03 -24.84
N ASP A 585 -15.08 -23.77 -24.66
CA ASP A 585 -14.24 -23.06 -25.62
C ASP A 585 -12.81 -23.38 -25.24
N GLU A 586 -12.23 -24.39 -25.92
CA GLU A 586 -10.89 -24.88 -25.57
C GLU A 586 -9.83 -23.83 -25.81
N ASP A 587 -9.94 -23.04 -26.87
CA ASP A 587 -8.92 -22.04 -27.20
C ASP A 587 -8.87 -20.94 -26.14
N SER A 588 -10.01 -20.38 -25.77
CA SER A 588 -10.07 -19.35 -24.73
C SER A 588 -9.66 -19.90 -23.38
N THR A 589 -10.10 -21.12 -23.05
CA THR A 589 -9.73 -21.79 -21.80
C THR A 589 -8.22 -21.96 -21.68
N ASN A 590 -7.59 -22.48 -22.74
CA ASN A 590 -6.15 -22.70 -22.74
C ASN A 590 -5.40 -21.37 -22.68
N PHE A 591 -5.82 -20.41 -23.47
CA PHE A 591 -5.16 -19.10 -23.50
C PHE A 591 -5.22 -18.42 -22.14
N ASP A 592 -6.41 -18.30 -21.56
CA ASP A 592 -6.58 -17.62 -20.27
C ASP A 592 -5.89 -18.37 -19.13
N SER A 593 -5.79 -19.71 -19.26
CA SER A 593 -5.12 -20.49 -18.21
C SER A 593 -3.61 -20.42 -18.26
N LEU A 594 -3.00 -20.30 -19.44
CA LEU A 594 -1.57 -20.53 -19.59
C LEU A 594 -0.76 -19.32 -20.06
N ALA A 595 -1.37 -18.37 -20.76
CA ALA A 595 -0.61 -17.34 -21.48
C ALA A 595 0.28 -16.50 -20.57
N GLU A 596 -0.20 -16.10 -19.40
CA GLU A 596 0.52 -15.19 -18.53
C GLU A 596 1.07 -15.84 -17.26
N ASP A 597 1.01 -17.18 -17.17
CA ASP A 597 1.59 -17.87 -16.03
C ASP A 597 3.10 -17.69 -16.00
N PHE A 598 3.65 -17.55 -14.81
CA PHE A 598 5.10 -17.37 -14.67
C PHE A 598 5.60 -17.88 -13.33
N THR A 599 6.91 -18.10 -13.29
CA THR A 599 7.67 -18.35 -12.08
C THR A 599 8.91 -17.46 -12.11
N ILE A 600 9.14 -16.71 -11.05
CA ILE A 600 10.28 -15.82 -10.93
C ILE A 600 11.02 -16.12 -9.62
N ASP A 601 12.31 -16.43 -9.74
CA ASP A 601 13.22 -16.53 -8.59
C ASP A 601 14.14 -15.33 -8.60
N GLU A 602 14.23 -14.63 -7.47
CA GLU A 602 15.07 -13.45 -7.35
C GLU A 602 15.91 -13.58 -6.08
N GLN A 603 17.23 -13.47 -6.23
CA GLN A 603 18.16 -13.47 -5.12
C GLN A 603 18.86 -12.12 -5.06
N ILE A 604 18.89 -11.51 -3.87
CA ILE A 604 19.59 -10.25 -3.67
C ILE A 604 20.59 -10.45 -2.53
N LEU A 605 21.86 -10.26 -2.85
CA LEU A 605 22.91 -10.24 -1.82
C LEU A 605 23.33 -8.79 -1.62
N ALA A 606 23.19 -8.30 -0.39
CA ALA A 606 23.52 -6.93 -0.06
C ALA A 606 24.62 -6.89 0.99
N ALA A 607 25.45 -5.87 0.91
CA ALA A 607 26.46 -5.59 1.93
C ALA A 607 26.62 -4.08 2.03
N TYR A 608 26.93 -3.60 3.23
CA TYR A 608 27.11 -2.17 3.43
C TYR A 608 28.16 -1.89 4.49
N ALA A 609 28.68 -0.67 4.44
CA ALA A 609 29.51 -0.11 5.50
C ALA A 609 29.13 1.35 5.67
N MET A 610 29.08 1.81 6.91
CA MET A 610 28.70 3.19 7.22
C MET A 610 29.33 3.65 8.51
N GLY A 611 29.39 4.96 8.67
CA GLY A 611 29.79 5.60 9.89
C GLY A 611 28.79 6.66 10.33
N THR A 612 28.53 6.73 11.62
CA THR A 612 27.76 7.83 12.22
C THR A 612 28.71 8.67 13.04
N PHE A 613 28.92 9.91 12.60
CA PHE A 613 29.91 10.82 13.14
C PHE A 613 29.24 11.87 14.02
N ASP A 614 29.66 11.96 15.26
CA ASP A 614 29.19 12.96 16.20
C ASP A 614 30.15 14.14 16.20
N LEU A 615 29.80 15.18 15.45
CA LEU A 615 30.66 16.36 15.25
C LEU A 615 30.14 17.55 16.07
N GLY A 616 29.69 17.30 17.28
CA GLY A 616 29.10 18.31 18.13
C GLY A 616 27.64 18.54 17.79
N ASN A 617 27.30 19.73 17.28
CA ASN A 617 25.93 19.99 16.87
C ASN A 617 25.56 19.28 15.58
N LEU A 618 26.53 18.78 14.83
CA LEU A 618 26.30 18.08 13.57
C LEU A 618 26.44 16.59 13.78
N THR A 619 25.41 15.84 13.35
CA THR A 619 25.48 14.37 13.26
C THR A 619 25.47 14.00 11.78
N LEU A 620 26.43 13.19 11.35
CA LEU A 620 26.56 12.82 9.96
C LEU A 620 26.57 11.30 9.82
N ILE A 621 25.67 10.76 9.01
CA ILE A 621 25.69 9.35 8.63
C ILE A 621 26.13 9.28 7.18
N ALA A 622 27.19 8.51 6.91
CA ALA A 622 27.68 8.35 5.54
C ALA A 622 28.11 6.92 5.32
N GLY A 623 27.84 6.43 4.13
CA GLY A 623 28.27 5.09 3.76
C GLY A 623 27.80 4.68 2.40
N VAL A 624 27.99 3.40 2.10
CA VAL A 624 27.64 2.85 0.80
C VAL A 624 27.03 1.46 1.01
N ARG A 625 26.04 1.15 0.19
CA ARG A 625 25.42 -0.17 0.14
C ARG A 625 25.62 -0.76 -1.24
N MET A 626 25.97 -2.04 -1.32
CA MET A 626 26.04 -2.78 -2.57
C MET A 626 24.90 -3.77 -2.58
N GLU A 627 24.19 -3.88 -3.72
CA GLU A 627 23.19 -4.93 -3.92
C GLU A 627 23.48 -5.65 -5.23
N ASP A 628 23.66 -6.96 -5.13
CA ASP A 628 23.86 -7.85 -6.29
C ASP A 628 22.59 -8.68 -6.48
N THR A 629 21.98 -8.57 -7.64
CA THR A 629 20.68 -9.19 -7.94
C THR A 629 20.86 -10.26 -8.99
N LYS A 630 20.27 -11.43 -8.75
CA LYS A 630 20.21 -12.53 -9.73
C LYS A 630 18.77 -12.96 -9.88
N THR A 631 18.29 -13.02 -11.11
CA THR A 631 16.93 -13.46 -11.40
C THR A 631 16.91 -14.63 -12.36
N ASP A 632 16.04 -15.60 -12.08
CA ASP A 632 15.69 -16.67 -13.00
C ASP A 632 14.21 -16.54 -13.29
N LEU A 633 13.88 -16.31 -14.54
CA LEU A 633 12.53 -16.01 -14.99
C LEU A 633 12.05 -17.09 -15.92
N SER A 634 10.80 -17.54 -15.76
CA SER A 634 10.22 -18.57 -16.60
C SER A 634 8.78 -18.21 -16.95
N GLY A 635 8.44 -18.37 -18.23
CA GLY A 635 7.08 -18.13 -18.73
C GLY A 635 6.78 -18.98 -19.93
N ASN A 636 5.57 -18.83 -20.44
CA ASN A 636 5.08 -19.62 -21.57
C ASN A 636 5.09 -18.82 -22.85
N ILE A 637 5.43 -19.51 -23.97
CA ILE A 637 5.23 -18.97 -25.32
C ILE A 637 3.94 -19.63 -25.81
N PHE A 638 2.90 -18.83 -25.98
CA PHE A 638 1.56 -19.38 -26.20
C PHE A 638 0.84 -18.65 -27.33
N ALA A 639 0.37 -19.44 -28.30
CA ALA A 639 -0.53 -18.96 -29.34
C ALA A 639 -1.97 -19.36 -28.96
N GLU A 640 -2.92 -18.56 -29.39
CA GLU A 640 -4.32 -18.72 -29.02
C GLU A 640 -4.86 -20.15 -29.32
N GLU A 641 -4.32 -20.81 -30.34
CA GLU A 641 -4.82 -22.11 -30.72
C GLU A 641 -3.99 -23.26 -30.17
N ASP A 642 -3.02 -22.98 -29.35
CA ASP A 642 -2.15 -24.05 -28.85
C ASP A 642 -2.81 -24.92 -27.80
N UNK A 643 -2.57 -25.96 -27.69
CA UNK A 643 -2.95 -26.89 -26.78
C UNK A 643 -1.93 -26.87 -25.77
N PRO A 644 -2.27 -27.22 -24.66
CA PRO A 644 -1.29 -27.19 -23.58
C PRO A 644 -0.03 -28.00 -23.80
N ALA A 645 -0.17 -29.10 -24.52
CA ALA A 645 0.97 -29.97 -24.82
C ALA A 645 1.97 -29.33 -25.78
N ASN A 646 1.57 -28.30 -26.50
CA ASN A 646 2.41 -27.65 -27.49
C ASN A 646 3.06 -26.39 -26.99
N VAL A 647 2.80 -26.00 -25.73
CA VAL A 647 3.30 -24.73 -25.16
C VAL A 647 4.81 -24.86 -24.88
N GLU A 648 5.58 -23.95 -25.44
CA GLU A 648 7.00 -23.88 -25.17
C GLU A 648 7.28 -22.99 -23.97
N ARG A 649 8.39 -23.28 -23.26
CA ARG A 649 8.83 -22.49 -22.11
C ARG A 649 9.92 -21.52 -22.56
N ARG A 650 9.90 -20.34 -21.98
CA ARG A 650 10.99 -19.37 -22.12
C ARG A 650 11.62 -19.15 -20.75
N ASP A 651 12.91 -19.46 -20.64
CA ASP A 651 13.67 -19.27 -19.41
C ASP A 651 14.75 -18.22 -19.68
N VAL A 652 14.85 -17.22 -18.81
CA VAL A 652 15.83 -16.13 -18.91
C VAL A 652 16.47 -15.92 -17.55
N SER A 653 17.79 -15.71 -17.54
CA SER A 653 18.53 -15.40 -16.30
C SER A 653 19.25 -14.07 -16.46
N ASN A 654 19.18 -13.24 -15.44
CA ASN A 654 19.88 -11.94 -15.44
C ASN A 654 20.63 -11.76 -14.13
N ASP A 655 21.71 -10.95 -14.18
CA ASP A 655 22.35 -10.50 -12.95
C ASP A 655 22.83 -9.06 -13.13
N TYR A 656 22.86 -8.33 -12.02
CA TYR A 656 23.39 -6.95 -12.03
C TYR A 656 23.77 -6.54 -10.61
N THR A 657 24.64 -5.56 -10.51
CA THR A 657 25.15 -5.05 -9.23
C THR A 657 25.02 -3.52 -9.23
N HIS A 658 24.54 -3.00 -8.10
CA HIS A 658 24.43 -1.56 -7.88
C HIS A 658 25.18 -1.13 -6.63
N TRP A 659 25.82 0.01 -6.68
CA TRP A 659 26.48 0.65 -5.55
C TRP A 659 25.70 1.92 -5.21
N LEU A 660 25.28 2.02 -3.95
CA LEU A 660 24.27 2.98 -3.55
C LEU A 660 24.77 3.78 -2.35
N PRO A 661 25.43 4.92 -2.59
CA PRO A 661 25.91 5.76 -1.49
C PRO A 661 24.78 6.59 -0.89
N SER A 662 24.97 6.98 0.37
CA SER A 662 24.05 7.89 1.03
C SER A 662 24.75 8.70 2.10
N VAL A 663 24.26 9.91 2.32
CA VAL A 663 24.70 10.82 3.36
C VAL A 663 23.46 11.45 3.99
N ASN A 664 23.37 11.38 5.31
CA ASN A 664 22.33 12.07 6.08
C ASN A 664 23.01 12.96 7.10
N ALA A 665 22.63 14.24 7.14
CA ALA A 665 23.20 15.21 8.08
C ALA A 665 22.10 15.83 8.90
N LYS A 666 22.35 15.96 10.20
CA LYS A 666 21.43 16.64 11.13
C LYS A 666 22.25 17.68 11.89
N TYR A 667 21.81 18.94 11.84
CA TYR A 667 22.47 20.01 12.58
C TYR A 667 21.50 20.61 13.59
N ALA A 668 21.82 20.48 14.87
CA ALA A 668 21.01 21.05 15.96
C ALA A 668 21.57 22.41 16.31
N PHE A 669 20.92 23.48 15.84
CA PHE A 669 21.33 24.85 16.23
C PHE A 669 21.20 25.03 17.74
N ASN A 670 20.14 24.44 18.27
CA ASN A 670 19.90 24.42 19.72
C ASN A 670 18.89 23.29 19.97
N ASP A 671 18.34 23.25 21.17
CA ASP A 671 17.40 22.17 21.54
C ASP A 671 16.11 22.21 20.74
N LYS A 672 15.79 23.35 20.11
CA LYS A 672 14.50 23.58 19.48
C LYS A 672 14.57 23.69 17.97
N LEU A 673 15.74 23.98 17.41
CA LEU A 673 15.84 24.21 15.97
C LEU A 673 16.83 23.23 15.36
N VAL A 674 16.38 22.47 14.38
CA VAL A 674 17.15 21.41 13.74
C VAL A 674 17.06 21.60 12.21
N ALA A 675 18.19 21.52 11.54
CA ALA A 675 18.26 21.47 10.09
C ALA A 675 18.73 20.08 9.67
N ARG A 676 18.20 19.60 8.55
CA ARG A 676 18.58 18.30 7.99
C ARG A 676 18.87 18.42 6.51
N GLY A 677 19.80 17.58 6.07
CA GLY A 677 20.07 17.42 4.64
C GLY A 677 20.34 15.93 4.39
N ALA A 678 19.97 15.46 3.21
CA ALA A 678 20.20 14.07 2.85
C ALA A 678 20.42 13.95 1.34
N TYR A 679 21.31 13.05 0.98
CA TYR A 679 21.43 12.50 -0.36
C TYR A 679 21.43 10.98 -0.23
N TYR A 680 20.63 10.32 -1.08
CA TYR A 680 20.70 8.86 -1.13
C TYR A 680 20.37 8.36 -2.52
N ALA A 681 21.10 7.32 -2.93
CA ALA A 681 20.84 6.59 -4.17
C ALA A 681 19.95 5.40 -3.86
N ALA A 682 19.02 5.14 -4.76
CA ALA A 682 18.04 4.06 -4.59
C ALA A 682 17.75 3.39 -5.93
N ILE A 683 17.28 2.15 -5.85
CA ILE A 683 16.83 1.42 -7.03
C ILE A 683 15.47 0.80 -6.74
N VAL A 684 14.72 0.54 -7.80
CA VAL A 684 13.54 -0.33 -7.70
C VAL A 684 13.54 -1.27 -8.90
N ARG A 685 13.43 -2.56 -8.61
CA ARG A 685 13.44 -3.60 -9.63
C ARG A 685 12.10 -3.63 -10.36
N PRO A 686 12.08 -4.08 -11.63
CA PRO A 686 10.81 -4.17 -12.35
C PRO A 686 9.80 -5.06 -11.62
N SER A 687 8.52 -4.78 -11.83
CA SER A 687 7.46 -5.62 -11.27
C SER A 687 7.48 -7.01 -11.88
N UNK A 688 7.02 -7.83 -11.17
CA UNK A 688 7.01 -9.11 -11.51
C UNK A 688 6.42 -9.38 -12.80
N GLY A 689 5.20 -8.84 -13.07
CA GLY A 689 4.54 -9.02 -14.35
C GLY A 689 5.22 -8.35 -15.54
N GLN A 690 5.94 -7.26 -15.27
CA GLN A 690 6.62 -6.55 -16.37
C GLN A 690 7.81 -7.34 -16.93
N MET A 691 8.53 -8.05 -16.08
CA MET A 691 9.73 -8.77 -16.52
C MET A 691 9.50 -10.25 -16.77
N ALA A 692 8.32 -10.78 -16.44
CA ALA A 692 8.01 -12.18 -16.70
C ALA A 692 8.13 -12.46 -18.21
N PRO A 693 8.78 -13.56 -18.61
CA PRO A 693 9.05 -13.79 -20.04
C PRO A 693 7.88 -14.46 -20.75
N PHE A 694 6.64 -14.07 -20.41
CA PHE A 694 5.48 -14.60 -21.12
C PHE A 694 5.42 -14.03 -22.53
N THR A 695 4.87 -14.81 -23.45
CA THR A 695 4.70 -14.43 -24.84
C THR A 695 3.35 -14.96 -25.31
N ALA A 696 2.46 -14.04 -25.71
CA ALA A 696 1.11 -14.40 -26.12
C ALA A 696 0.79 -13.81 -27.48
N PHE A 697 0.33 -14.65 -28.40
CA PHE A 697 -0.12 -14.24 -29.72
C PHE A 697 -1.64 -14.12 -29.71
N ASN A 698 -2.15 -12.94 -30.03
CA ASN A 698 -3.58 -12.61 -30.05
C ASN A 698 -4.05 -12.26 -31.45
N ASP A 699 -5.35 -12.22 -31.65
CA ASP A 699 -5.98 -11.72 -32.89
C ASP A 699 -5.42 -12.37 -34.14
N ASP A 700 -5.54 -13.71 -34.25
CA ASP A 700 -5.00 -14.46 -35.39
C ASP A 700 -3.52 -14.14 -35.61
N ARG A 701 -2.82 -13.96 -34.52
CA ARG A 701 -1.39 -13.63 -34.51
C ARG A 701 -1.02 -12.24 -35.04
N UNK A 702 -1.80 -11.50 -34.97
CA UNK A 702 -1.56 -10.19 -35.32
C UNK A 702 -0.92 -9.37 -34.28
N GLU A 703 -1.43 -9.63 -33.17
CA GLU A 703 -0.84 -8.93 -31.99
C GLU A 703 0.04 -9.88 -31.19
N LEU A 704 1.17 -9.35 -30.73
CA LEU A 704 2.10 -10.06 -29.84
C LEU A 704 2.22 -9.29 -28.54
N GLU A 705 1.91 -9.94 -27.42
CA GLU A 705 2.10 -9.35 -26.09
C GLU A 705 3.19 -10.14 -25.36
N LEU A 706 4.13 -9.43 -24.76
CA LEU A 706 5.22 -10.09 -24.05
C LEU A 706 5.74 -9.24 -22.92
N GLY A 707 6.18 -9.90 -21.85
CA GLY A 707 6.97 -9.26 -20.82
C GLY A 707 8.39 -9.01 -21.31
N ASN A 708 9.14 -8.21 -20.57
CA ASN A 708 10.50 -7.87 -20.99
C ASN A 708 11.50 -8.24 -19.90
N PRO A 709 12.07 -9.44 -19.94
CA PRO A 709 13.08 -9.82 -18.94
C PRO A 709 14.37 -9.03 -19.02
N GLY A 710 14.56 -8.23 -20.08
CA GLY A 710 15.73 -7.37 -20.21
C GLY A 710 15.60 -6.01 -19.54
N LEU A 711 14.52 -5.75 -18.83
CA LEU A 711 14.33 -4.46 -18.15
C LEU A 711 15.41 -4.20 -17.09
N ASP A 712 15.87 -2.95 -17.04
CA ASP A 712 16.75 -2.47 -15.98
C ASP A 712 15.91 -1.91 -14.82
N PRO A 713 16.44 -1.95 -13.58
CA PRO A 713 15.75 -1.27 -12.49
C PRO A 713 15.71 0.25 -12.67
N TYR A 714 14.75 0.85 -12.02
CA TYR A 714 14.79 2.30 -11.87
C TYR A 714 15.99 2.70 -11.03
N UNK A 715 16.52 3.69 -11.14
CA UNK A 715 17.53 4.23 -10.40
C UNK A 715 17.13 5.56 -9.99
N ALA A 716 17.51 6.02 -8.93
CA ALA A 716 17.16 7.37 -8.44
C ALA A 716 18.29 8.00 -7.65
N ASP A 717 18.43 9.31 -7.81
CA ASP A 717 19.22 10.16 -6.92
C ASP A 717 18.24 11.08 -6.19
N ASN A 718 18.34 11.14 -4.87
CA ASN A 718 17.39 11.83 -4.00
C ASN A 718 18.11 12.86 -3.14
N PHE A 719 17.55 14.07 -3.06
CA PHE A 719 18.08 15.17 -2.27
C PHE A 719 16.98 15.75 -1.38
N ASP A 720 17.29 15.97 -0.12
CA ASP A 720 16.37 16.53 0.87
C ASP A 720 17.07 17.62 1.68
N LEU A 721 16.32 18.69 1.98
CA LEU A 721 16.71 19.70 2.96
C LEU A 721 15.48 20.02 3.80
N SER A 722 15.64 20.16 5.11
CA SER A 722 14.54 20.56 5.96
C SER A 722 15.01 21.42 7.13
N LEU A 723 14.10 22.22 7.63
CA LEU A 723 14.29 23.03 8.83
C LEU A 723 13.10 22.77 9.75
N GLU A 724 13.37 22.39 10.99
CA GLU A 724 12.36 21.97 11.94
C GLU A 724 12.50 22.77 13.24
N TYR A 725 11.40 23.36 13.69
CA TYR A 725 11.37 24.13 14.92
C TYR A 725 10.40 23.49 15.91
N TYR A 726 10.88 23.21 17.11
CA TYR A 726 10.16 22.49 18.15
C TYR A 726 10.07 23.37 19.40
N PRO A 727 9.17 24.35 19.44
CA PRO A 727 9.17 25.28 20.59
C PRO A 727 8.72 24.64 21.90
N THR A 728 7.81 23.64 21.86
CA THR A 728 7.32 22.97 23.05
C THR A 728 7.18 21.48 22.76
N GLU A 729 6.76 20.70 23.76
CA GLU A 729 6.61 19.24 23.61
C GLU A 729 5.50 18.83 22.65
N LEU A 730 4.52 19.72 22.44
CA LEU A 730 3.39 19.45 21.55
C LEU A 730 3.32 20.47 20.43
N SER A 731 4.48 20.92 19.95
CA SER A 731 4.50 21.83 18.82
C SER A 731 5.66 21.53 17.90
N VAL A 732 5.40 21.66 16.63
CA VAL A 732 6.43 21.59 15.59
C VAL A 732 5.99 22.46 14.43
N LEU A 733 6.94 23.17 13.88
CA LEU A 733 6.76 23.90 12.63
C LEU A 733 7.94 23.53 11.74
N SER A 734 7.67 22.90 10.62
CA SER A 734 8.77 22.46 9.76
C SER A 734 8.47 22.76 8.30
N VAL A 735 9.54 22.95 7.55
CA VAL A 735 9.50 23.06 6.11
C VAL A 735 10.62 22.20 5.54
N GLY A 736 10.28 21.42 4.51
CA GLY A 736 11.25 20.60 3.83
C GLY A 736 11.10 20.75 2.34
N ILE A 737 12.22 20.64 1.62
CA ILE A 737 12.18 20.58 0.17
C ILE A 737 12.86 19.29 -0.25
N PHE A 738 12.40 18.72 -1.37
CA PHE A 738 13.01 17.51 -1.90
C PHE A 738 13.05 17.56 -3.42
N TYR A 739 14.03 16.82 -3.95
CA TYR A 739 14.23 16.69 -5.39
C TYR A 739 14.67 15.26 -5.68
N LYS A 740 14.00 14.62 -6.64
CA LYS A 740 14.31 13.26 -7.06
C LYS A 740 14.53 13.24 -8.57
N GLU A 741 15.65 12.65 -9.00
CA GLU A 741 15.93 12.41 -10.41
C GLU A 741 15.88 10.91 -10.62
N ILE A 742 14.94 10.45 -11.45
CA ILE A 742 14.64 9.03 -11.61
C ILE A 742 14.94 8.65 -13.06
N ASP A 743 15.84 7.67 -13.23
CA ASP A 743 16.22 7.17 -14.55
C ASP A 743 15.67 5.77 -14.77
N ASN A 744 15.61 5.35 -16.02
CA ASN A 744 15.18 4.03 -16.44
C ASN A 744 13.70 3.77 -16.12
N GLY A 745 12.87 4.80 -16.21
CA GLY A 745 11.42 4.62 -16.00
C GLY A 745 10.89 3.51 -16.89
N ILE A 746 9.99 2.69 -16.35
CA ILE A 746 9.43 1.56 -17.07
C ILE A 746 8.02 1.92 -17.53
N PHE A 747 7.79 1.84 -18.84
CA PHE A 747 6.50 2.20 -19.42
C PHE A 747 6.03 1.12 -20.39
N PRO A 748 4.72 0.92 -20.49
CA PRO A 748 4.17 0.11 -21.59
C PRO A 748 4.46 0.78 -22.91
N ALA A 749 4.73 -0.02 -23.93
CA ALA A 749 5.03 0.49 -25.26
C ALA A 749 4.44 -0.42 -26.32
N THR A 750 3.95 0.20 -27.39
CA THR A 750 3.37 -0.49 -28.54
C THR A 750 4.19 -0.16 -29.77
N PHE A 751 4.57 -1.18 -30.52
CA PHE A 751 5.35 -1.06 -31.74
C PHE A 751 4.54 -1.61 -32.91
N THR A 752 4.26 -0.77 -33.88
CA THR A 752 3.36 -1.10 -34.99
C THR A 752 4.17 -1.28 -36.26
N ARG A 753 3.86 -2.35 -37.02
CA ARG A 753 4.47 -2.62 -38.33
C ARG A 753 3.70 -1.85 -39.38
N ASP A 754 4.32 -0.74 -39.83
CA ASP A 754 3.65 0.22 -40.71
C ASP A 754 3.53 -0.32 -42.12
N GLU A 755 2.65 0.31 -42.89
CA GLU A 755 2.61 0.07 -44.33
C GLU A 755 3.59 0.99 -45.07
N THR A 756 4.15 0.46 -46.12
CA THR A 756 4.97 1.24 -47.03
C THR A 756 4.10 2.15 -47.90
N ASP A 757 4.74 3.07 -48.66
CA ASP A 757 3.99 3.89 -49.61
C ASP A 757 3.23 3.09 -50.67
N ALA A 758 3.67 1.87 -50.94
CA ALA A 758 3.01 0.97 -51.88
C ALA A 758 1.83 0.19 -51.27
N GLY A 759 1.60 0.36 -49.98
CA GLY A 759 0.50 -0.35 -49.30
C GLY A 759 0.81 -1.75 -48.79
N ASP A 760 2.10 -2.12 -48.87
CA ASP A 760 2.53 -3.42 -48.27
C ASP A 760 3.12 -3.14 -46.90
N LEU A 761 3.03 -4.16 -46.02
CA LEU A 761 3.65 -4.04 -44.70
C LEU A 761 5.16 -3.92 -44.83
N VAL A 762 5.78 -3.14 -43.95
CA VAL A 762 7.23 -3.06 -43.84
C VAL A 762 7.79 -4.48 -43.71
N PRO A 763 8.92 -4.80 -44.38
CA PRO A 763 9.49 -6.14 -44.29
C PRO A 763 9.72 -6.55 -42.86
N LEU A 764 9.45 -7.82 -42.57
CA LEU A 764 9.49 -8.36 -41.22
C LEU A 764 10.85 -8.13 -40.54
N SER A 765 11.92 -8.37 -41.26
CA SER A 765 13.28 -8.18 -40.72
C SER A 765 13.53 -6.73 -40.29
N ASP A 766 13.02 -5.75 -41.05
CA ASP A 766 13.15 -4.35 -40.69
C ASP A 766 12.31 -4.02 -39.46
N PHE A 767 11.12 -4.57 -39.40
CA PHE A 767 10.26 -4.35 -38.25
C PHE A 767 10.88 -4.93 -36.97
N ILE A 768 11.36 -6.20 -37.03
CA ILE A 768 12.02 -6.84 -35.88
C ILE A 768 13.21 -6.00 -35.40
N ALA A 769 14.00 -5.48 -36.34
CA ALA A 769 15.17 -4.67 -35.99
C ALA A 769 14.79 -3.36 -35.33
N SER A 770 13.57 -2.85 -35.56
CA SER A 770 13.10 -1.59 -35.00
C SER A 770 12.52 -1.74 -33.60
N VAL A 771 12.20 -2.97 -33.19
CA VAL A 771 11.56 -3.22 -31.89
C VAL A 771 12.65 -3.38 -30.83
N PRO A 772 12.67 -2.57 -29.78
CA PRO A 772 13.76 -2.59 -28.80
C PRO A 772 13.66 -3.68 -27.73
N VAL A 773 12.76 -4.65 -27.88
CA VAL A 773 12.71 -5.82 -26.99
C VAL A 773 13.22 -7.03 -27.76
N ASP A 774 13.75 -8.00 -27.03
CA ASP A 774 14.35 -9.19 -27.63
C ASP A 774 13.28 -10.10 -28.19
N LEU A 775 13.26 -10.27 -29.53
CA LEU A 775 12.39 -11.20 -30.22
C LEU A 775 13.16 -12.40 -30.81
N SER A 776 14.47 -12.50 -30.53
CA SER A 776 15.33 -13.50 -31.16
C SER A 776 15.02 -14.95 -30.79
N TYR A 777 14.29 -15.15 -29.70
CA TYR A 777 13.89 -16.50 -29.28
C TYR A 777 12.69 -17.03 -30.07
N LEU A 778 12.06 -16.19 -30.88
CA LEU A 778 10.92 -16.56 -31.73
C LEU A 778 11.40 -16.82 -33.16
N THR A 779 10.77 -17.78 -33.83
CA THR A 779 11.09 -18.08 -35.23
C THR A 779 10.45 -17.04 -36.15
N LEU A 780 10.99 -16.92 -37.34
CA LEU A 780 10.40 -16.04 -38.35
C LEU A 780 8.98 -16.48 -38.73
N ASP A 781 8.71 -17.79 -38.72
CA ASP A 781 7.37 -18.29 -39.00
C ASP A 781 6.38 -17.84 -37.90
N GLN A 782 6.82 -17.86 -36.63
CA GLN A 782 5.98 -17.38 -35.54
C GLN A 782 5.67 -15.89 -35.68
N LEU A 783 6.63 -15.10 -36.16
CA LEU A 783 6.50 -13.65 -36.28
C LEU A 783 5.90 -13.20 -37.59
N ALA A 784 5.65 -14.11 -38.55
CA ALA A 784 5.32 -13.74 -39.93
C ALA A 784 4.11 -12.80 -40.02
N ASP A 785 3.08 -13.04 -39.21
CA ASP A 785 1.83 -12.30 -39.28
C ASP A 785 1.74 -11.17 -38.24
N VAL A 786 2.76 -10.97 -37.42
CA VAL A 786 2.73 -9.98 -36.36
C VAL A 786 2.79 -8.57 -36.96
N GLU A 787 1.80 -7.74 -36.55
CA GLU A 787 1.72 -6.34 -36.94
C GLU A 787 1.87 -5.40 -35.78
N GLU A 788 1.73 -5.89 -34.56
CA GLU A 788 1.80 -5.07 -33.36
C GLU A 788 2.48 -5.86 -32.24
N VAL A 789 3.42 -5.21 -31.56
CA VAL A 789 4.13 -5.75 -30.42
C VAL A 789 3.88 -4.87 -29.22
N ASN A 790 3.36 -5.43 -28.11
CA ASN A 790 3.11 -4.73 -26.87
C ASN A 790 4.01 -5.30 -25.78
N SER A 791 4.78 -4.42 -25.13
CA SER A 791 5.69 -4.85 -24.08
C SER A 791 5.96 -3.69 -23.15
N PHE A 792 7.08 -3.74 -22.44
CA PHE A 792 7.54 -2.70 -21.51
C PHE A 792 8.97 -2.34 -21.84
N ILE A 793 9.29 -1.06 -21.74
CA ILE A 793 10.66 -0.60 -21.99
C ILE A 793 11.10 0.42 -20.94
N ASN A 794 12.41 0.54 -20.77
CA ASN A 794 13.00 1.62 -19.96
C ASN A 794 13.11 2.88 -20.81
N VAL A 795 12.66 4.01 -20.31
CA VAL A 795 12.68 5.27 -21.04
C VAL A 795 13.15 6.41 -20.14
N GLY A 796 14.12 7.15 -20.59
CA GLY A 796 14.51 8.47 -20.16
C GLY A 796 14.47 8.73 -18.66
N SER A 797 14.36 10.00 -18.31
CA SER A 797 14.37 10.43 -16.92
C SER A 797 13.06 11.10 -16.51
N SER A 798 12.77 10.99 -15.23
CA SER A 798 11.69 11.73 -14.59
C SER A 798 12.30 12.61 -13.51
N GLU A 799 11.68 13.75 -13.24
CA GLU A 799 12.08 14.64 -12.15
C GLU A 799 10.89 14.94 -11.28
N ILE A 800 11.10 14.88 -9.96
CA ILE A 800 10.07 15.21 -8.99
C ILE A 800 10.68 16.19 -8.00
N SER A 801 10.01 17.31 -7.77
CA SER A 801 10.40 18.27 -6.74
C SER A 801 9.20 18.64 -5.90
N GLY A 802 9.45 19.00 -4.65
CA GLY A 802 8.35 19.39 -3.79
C GLY A 802 8.78 20.11 -2.55
N ILE A 803 7.76 20.60 -1.84
CA ILE A 803 7.93 21.27 -0.57
C ILE A 803 6.86 20.72 0.38
N GLU A 804 7.28 20.43 1.61
CA GLU A 804 6.40 19.91 2.64
C GLU A 804 6.40 20.87 3.82
N PHE A 805 5.20 21.26 4.29
CA PHE A 805 5.01 22.06 5.51
C PHE A 805 4.31 21.18 6.53
N ASN A 806 4.75 21.26 7.77
CA ASN A 806 4.11 20.53 8.85
C ASN A 806 3.99 21.46 10.07
N TYR A 807 2.80 21.49 10.66
CA TYR A 807 2.50 22.33 11.81
C TYR A 807 1.68 21.55 12.81
N VAL A 808 2.16 21.48 14.04
CA VAL A 808 1.43 20.91 15.17
C VAL A 808 1.53 21.92 16.30
N GLN A 809 0.41 22.21 16.98
CA GLN A 809 0.39 23.21 18.02
C GLN A 809 -0.62 22.85 19.09
N SER A 810 -0.15 22.76 20.34
CA SER A 810 -1.04 22.77 21.49
C SER A 810 -1.53 24.23 21.66
N LEU A 811 -2.82 24.43 21.64
CA LEU A 811 -3.37 25.77 21.71
C LEU A 811 -3.24 26.40 23.10
N GLU A 812 -3.00 25.59 24.12
CA GLU A 812 -2.68 26.11 25.46
C GLU A 812 -1.44 27.01 25.43
N ASP A 813 -0.48 26.71 24.58
CA ASP A 813 0.74 27.48 24.44
C ASP A 813 0.46 28.90 23.93
N LEU A 814 -0.67 29.08 23.23
CA LEU A 814 -1.08 30.42 22.74
C LEU A 814 -2.02 31.12 23.69
N ASN A 815 -2.88 30.38 24.40
CA ASN A 815 -3.88 30.94 25.30
C ASN A 815 -4.33 29.84 26.25
N GLU A 816 -4.18 30.08 27.57
CA GLU A 816 -4.54 29.12 28.60
C GLU A 816 -6.01 28.68 28.55
N MET A 817 -6.90 29.53 28.02
CA MET A 817 -8.30 29.17 27.87
C MET A 817 -8.53 28.05 26.87
N LEU A 818 -7.54 27.76 26.01
CA LEU A 818 -7.64 26.73 25.00
C LEU A 818 -6.93 25.44 25.41
N ASP A 819 -6.73 25.23 26.70
CA ASP A 819 -6.15 24.03 27.27
C ASP A 819 -6.92 22.81 26.76
N GLY A 820 -6.19 21.80 26.31
CA GLY A 820 -6.75 20.58 25.78
C GLY A 820 -6.89 20.54 24.27
N PHE A 821 -6.84 21.68 23.61
CA PHE A 821 -6.95 21.73 22.15
C PHE A 821 -5.61 21.56 21.47
N LEU A 822 -5.61 20.76 20.42
CA LEU A 822 -4.44 20.48 19.59
C LEU A 822 -4.83 20.64 18.14
N VAL A 823 -4.01 21.35 17.38
CA VAL A 823 -4.21 21.54 15.95
C VAL A 823 -3.02 20.91 15.23
N SER A 824 -3.28 20.14 14.20
CA SER A 824 -2.22 19.68 13.31
C SER A 824 -2.63 19.94 11.87
N ALA A 825 -1.65 20.32 11.08
CA ALA A 825 -1.88 20.59 9.65
C ALA A 825 -0.60 20.31 8.90
N ASN A 826 -0.74 19.73 7.71
CA ASN A 826 0.41 19.60 6.83
C ASN A 826 -0.04 19.83 5.40
N LEU A 827 0.91 20.27 4.59
CA LEU A 827 0.69 20.58 3.18
C LEU A 827 1.89 20.14 2.40
N THR A 828 1.66 19.40 1.32
CA THR A 828 2.72 18.98 0.40
C THR A 828 2.35 19.47 -0.99
N LEU A 829 3.28 20.19 -1.60
CA LEU A 829 3.15 20.67 -2.97
C LEU A 829 4.26 20.02 -3.80
N THR A 830 3.88 19.37 -4.91
CA THR A 830 4.85 18.67 -5.77
C THR A 830 4.67 19.07 -7.23
N ASP A 831 5.76 18.97 -7.96
CA ASP A 831 5.79 19.18 -9.40
C ASP A 831 6.64 18.07 -9.99
N SER A 832 6.20 17.50 -11.12
CA SER A 832 6.93 16.40 -11.72
C SER A 832 6.81 16.41 -13.23
N ASP A 833 7.82 15.84 -13.89
CA ASP A 833 7.87 15.66 -15.35
C ASP A 833 8.43 14.28 -15.67
N SER A 834 7.78 13.58 -16.60
CA SER A 834 8.28 12.32 -17.16
C SER A 834 8.19 12.39 -18.67
N THR A 835 9.17 11.81 -19.37
CA THR A 835 9.16 11.72 -20.82
C THR A 835 8.75 10.31 -21.22
N LEU A 836 7.70 10.19 -22.03
CA LEU A 836 7.17 8.90 -22.47
C LEU A 836 7.94 8.41 -23.71
N PRO A 837 7.78 7.11 -24.06
CA PRO A 837 8.43 6.56 -25.26
C PRO A 837 8.15 7.32 -26.55
N ASP A 838 6.95 7.91 -26.69
CA ASP A 838 6.58 8.68 -27.88
C ASP A 838 7.08 10.12 -27.83
N GLY A 839 7.78 10.51 -26.77
CA GLY A 839 8.30 11.86 -26.59
C GLY A 839 7.36 12.81 -25.87
N ARG A 840 6.15 12.39 -25.58
CA ARG A 840 5.21 13.23 -24.84
C ARG A 840 5.68 13.41 -23.39
N GLU A 841 5.47 14.59 -22.83
CA GLU A 841 5.83 14.87 -21.45
C GLU A 841 4.57 14.90 -20.59
N VAL A 842 4.60 14.18 -19.47
CA VAL A 842 3.46 14.04 -18.56
C VAL A 842 3.94 14.15 -17.13
N PRO A 843 3.04 14.44 -16.16
CA PRO A 843 3.42 14.34 -14.75
C PRO A 843 3.72 12.88 -14.37
N PHE A 844 4.43 12.68 -13.28
CA PHE A 844 4.63 11.33 -12.73
C PHE A 844 3.26 10.74 -12.42
N LEU A 845 3.05 9.47 -12.81
CA LEU A 845 1.75 8.83 -12.62
C LEU A 845 1.38 8.76 -11.15
N LYS A 846 0.10 9.02 -10.87
CA LYS A 846 -0.53 8.93 -9.53
C LYS A 846 0.02 9.97 -8.55
N GLN A 847 0.66 11.01 -9.04
CA GLN A 847 1.17 12.08 -8.18
C GLN A 847 0.25 13.29 -8.22
N SER A 848 -0.31 13.62 -7.05
CA SER A 848 -1.09 14.86 -6.88
C SER A 848 -0.16 16.04 -6.62
N GLU A 849 -0.45 17.17 -7.24
CA GLU A 849 0.32 18.38 -6.98
C GLU A 849 0.06 18.95 -5.59
N THR A 850 -1.08 18.65 -5.00
CA THR A 850 -1.46 19.20 -3.69
C THR A 850 -2.05 18.10 -2.81
N ILE A 851 -1.47 17.92 -1.62
CA ILE A 851 -2.00 17.04 -0.58
C ILE A 851 -1.97 17.84 0.72
N TRP A 852 -3.10 17.88 1.48
CA TRP A 852 -3.07 18.48 2.79
C TRP A 852 -3.97 17.72 3.75
N ASN A 853 -3.61 17.87 5.04
CA ASN A 853 -4.37 17.28 6.15
C ASN A 853 -4.55 18.33 7.22
N UNK A 854 -5.59 18.26 7.93
CA UNK A 854 -5.83 19.10 8.95
C UNK A 854 -6.55 18.38 9.98
N ALA A 855 -6.30 18.65 11.14
CA ALA A 855 -7.06 18.05 12.25
C ALA A 855 -7.10 19.00 13.43
N ILE A 856 -8.23 19.00 14.14
CA ILE A 856 -8.38 19.66 15.43
C ILE A 856 -8.82 18.60 16.44
N GLY A 857 -8.09 18.53 17.57
CA GLY A 857 -8.43 17.63 18.64
C GLY A 857 -8.64 18.36 19.95
N TYR A 858 -9.45 17.75 20.80
CA TYR A 858 -9.62 18.20 22.18
C TYR A 858 -9.39 16.98 23.07
N ASP A 859 -8.43 17.09 23.96
CA ASP A 859 -8.02 15.97 24.82
C ASP A 859 -7.86 16.55 26.24
N LYS A 860 -8.96 16.47 27.00
CA LYS A 860 -8.95 16.97 28.38
C LYS A 860 -9.99 16.22 29.19
N GLY A 861 -9.58 15.79 30.36
CA GLY A 861 -10.47 15.03 31.21
C GLY A 861 -10.87 13.70 30.56
N PRO A 862 -12.13 13.34 30.62
CA PRO A 862 -12.54 12.04 30.05
C PRO A 862 -12.79 12.05 28.54
N TRP A 863 -12.60 13.20 27.90
CA TRP A 863 -12.99 13.39 26.50
C TRP A 863 -11.82 13.42 25.52
N UNK A 864 -11.90 12.84 24.38
CA UNK A 864 -11.03 12.92 23.36
C UNK A 864 -11.83 13.10 22.16
N LEU A 865 -11.79 14.18 21.61
CA LEU A 865 -12.57 14.56 20.42
C LEU A 865 -11.61 14.90 19.29
N ARG A 866 -11.95 14.48 18.08
CA ARG A 866 -11.14 14.76 16.88
C ARG A 866 -12.04 15.03 15.70
N VAL A 867 -11.66 16.02 14.88
CA VAL A 867 -12.23 16.22 13.55
C VAL A 867 -11.04 16.38 12.61
N SER A 868 -11.10 15.70 11.48
CA SER A 868 -10.03 15.81 10.50
C SER A 868 -10.56 15.92 9.09
N ALA A 869 -9.78 16.59 8.27
CA ALA A 869 -10.02 16.68 6.82
C ALA A 869 -8.75 16.28 6.11
N ASN A 870 -8.90 15.48 5.08
CA ASN A 870 -7.80 14.94 4.28
C ASN A 870 -8.10 15.26 2.82
N TYR A 871 -7.23 16.03 2.19
CA TYR A 871 -7.41 16.45 0.79
C TYR A 871 -6.29 15.92 -0.07
N ARG A 872 -6.68 15.34 -1.21
CA ARG A 872 -5.74 14.90 -2.23
C ARG A 872 -6.20 15.48 -3.56
N GLY A 873 -5.32 16.21 -4.25
CA GLY A 873 -5.63 16.78 -5.55
C GLY A 873 -5.77 15.72 -6.63
N ASP A 874 -6.29 16.12 -7.78
CA ASP A 874 -6.41 15.21 -8.92
C ASP A 874 -5.03 14.76 -9.41
N TYR A 875 -4.99 13.60 -10.10
CA TYR A 875 -3.76 13.08 -10.69
C TYR A 875 -4.05 12.18 -11.89
N VAL A 876 -2.98 11.95 -12.67
CA VAL A 876 -3.10 11.01 -13.80
C VAL A 876 -2.98 9.58 -13.32
N UNK A 877 -3.98 8.87 -13.58
CA UNK A 877 -4.05 7.59 -13.19
C UNK A 877 -3.49 6.66 -14.11
N GLU A 878 -3.77 6.94 -15.41
CA GLU A 878 -3.45 5.99 -16.46
C GLU A 878 -3.28 6.74 -17.78
N LEU A 879 -2.28 6.34 -18.55
CA LEU A 879 -2.00 7.02 -19.80
C LEU A 879 -2.69 6.32 -20.98
N PHE A 880 -3.35 7.08 -21.83
CA PHE A 880 -3.93 6.60 -23.07
C PHE A 880 -3.42 7.44 -24.23
N GLU A 881 -3.96 8.64 -24.38
CA GLU A 881 -3.49 9.58 -25.40
C GLU A 881 -3.75 11.00 -24.93
N GLU A 882 -3.09 11.95 -25.53
CA GLU A 882 -3.28 13.36 -25.18
C GLU A 882 -4.77 13.70 -25.22
N ASP A 883 -5.21 14.44 -24.23
CA ASP A 883 -6.61 14.86 -24.02
C ASP A 883 -7.55 13.74 -23.59
N LEU A 884 -7.11 12.47 -23.53
CA LEU A 884 -7.92 11.36 -23.06
C LEU A 884 -7.20 10.49 -22.01
N ASP A 885 -6.15 10.99 -21.39
CA ASP A 885 -5.54 10.29 -20.28
C ASP A 885 -6.55 10.19 -19.14
N ARG A 886 -6.46 9.08 -18.40
CA ARG A 886 -7.41 8.84 -17.30
C ARG A 886 -6.91 9.50 -16.03
N TYR A 887 -7.76 10.33 -15.44
CA TYR A 887 -7.46 11.07 -14.20
C TYR A 887 -8.29 10.54 -13.06
N THR A 888 -7.72 10.60 -11.86
CA THR A 888 -8.46 10.46 -10.62
C THR A 888 -8.78 11.86 -10.11
N ASP A 889 -10.05 12.13 -9.84
CA ASP A 889 -10.49 13.45 -9.40
C ASP A 889 -10.00 13.72 -7.97
N ASP A 890 -9.99 14.99 -7.58
CA ASP A 890 -9.62 15.34 -6.22
C ASP A 890 -10.64 14.77 -5.21
N ARG A 891 -10.18 14.61 -3.98
CA ARG A 891 -11.03 14.02 -2.95
C ARG A 891 -10.76 14.70 -1.61
N LEU A 892 -11.86 15.08 -0.93
CA LEU A 892 -11.82 15.60 0.44
C LEU A 892 -12.58 14.64 1.34
N LEU A 893 -11.87 14.01 2.27
CA LEU A 893 -12.49 13.14 3.28
C LEU A 893 -12.53 13.86 4.61
N VAL A 894 -13.71 13.87 5.22
CA VAL A 894 -13.92 14.46 6.54
C VAL A 894 -14.29 13.34 7.51
N GLU A 895 -13.59 13.27 8.62
CA GLU A 895 -13.78 12.25 9.65
C GLU A 895 -13.87 12.90 11.01
N ALA A 896 -14.54 12.23 11.95
CA ALA A 896 -14.65 12.71 13.32
C ALA A 896 -14.67 11.53 14.27
N SER A 897 -14.19 11.76 15.50
CA SER A 897 -14.27 10.76 16.55
C SER A 897 -14.47 11.41 17.90
N ALA A 898 -15.15 10.63 18.76
CA ALA A 898 -15.36 11.04 20.17
C ALA A 898 -15.09 9.84 21.05
N UNK A 899 -14.21 9.87 21.88
CA UNK A 899 -13.89 8.92 22.70
C UNK A 899 -14.26 9.44 24.02
N TYR A 900 -14.86 8.72 24.96
CA TYR A 900 -15.22 9.06 26.34
C TYR A 900 -14.68 7.98 27.28
N SER A 901 -13.84 8.38 28.22
CA SER A 901 -13.28 7.47 29.23
C SER A 901 -14.24 7.40 30.40
N VAL A 902 -14.95 6.27 30.54
CA VAL A 902 -15.90 6.04 31.64
C VAL A 902 -15.13 5.98 32.97
N ASN A 903 -13.98 5.32 32.95
CA ASN A 903 -13.05 5.23 34.07
C ASN A 903 -11.66 4.98 33.50
N ASP A 904 -10.73 4.61 34.36
CA ASP A 904 -9.35 4.37 33.93
C ASP A 904 -9.18 3.20 32.96
N HIS A 905 -10.18 2.33 32.89
CA HIS A 905 -10.08 1.13 32.06
C HIS A 905 -11.06 1.08 30.88
N UNK A 906 -12.19 1.70 30.81
CA UNK A 906 -13.11 1.60 29.79
C UNK A 906 -13.19 2.84 29.09
N GLN A 907 -13.26 2.69 27.91
CA GLN A 907 -13.50 3.83 27.01
C GLN A 907 -14.60 3.47 26.02
N LEU A 908 -15.55 4.35 25.84
CA LEU A 908 -16.58 4.24 24.79
C LEU A 908 -16.20 5.19 23.65
N TYR A 909 -16.51 4.81 22.41
CA TYR A 909 -16.21 5.67 21.29
C TYR A 909 -17.27 5.62 20.21
N LEU A 910 -17.38 6.75 19.51
CA LEU A 910 -18.23 6.95 18.35
C LEU A 910 -17.39 7.63 17.27
N GLU A 911 -17.39 7.09 16.07
CA GLU A 911 -16.56 7.60 14.99
C GLU A 911 -17.38 7.70 13.72
N GLY A 912 -17.07 8.70 12.89
CA GLY A 912 -17.69 8.86 11.58
C GLY A 912 -16.66 8.98 10.49
N LYS A 913 -16.87 8.24 9.42
CA LYS A 913 -15.98 8.21 8.26
C LYS A 913 -16.73 8.68 7.04
N ASN A 914 -16.08 9.49 6.21
CA ASN A 914 -16.66 10.06 4.99
C ASN A 914 -17.97 10.80 5.32
N LEU A 915 -17.86 11.77 6.22
CA LEU A 915 -19.04 12.47 6.75
C LEU A 915 -19.75 13.32 5.72
N THR A 916 -19.08 13.73 4.63
CA THR A 916 -19.69 14.53 3.57
C THR A 916 -20.16 13.68 2.39
N ASP A 917 -20.11 12.35 2.53
CA ASP A 917 -20.53 11.40 1.48
C ASP A 917 -19.80 11.68 0.17
N GLU A 918 -18.46 11.79 0.27
CA GLU A 918 -17.62 12.09 -0.89
C GLU A 918 -17.55 10.86 -1.81
N PRO A 919 -17.86 10.99 -3.11
CA PRO A 919 -17.69 9.87 -4.03
C PRO A 919 -16.26 9.78 -4.54
N GLU A 920 -15.95 8.70 -5.28
CA GLU A 920 -14.74 8.61 -6.07
C GLU A 920 -15.08 8.81 -7.53
N TYR A 921 -14.31 9.64 -8.22
CA TYR A 921 -14.57 9.98 -9.61
C TYR A 921 -13.30 9.92 -10.42
N TYR A 922 -13.40 9.30 -11.59
CA TYR A 922 -12.31 9.19 -12.57
C TYR A 922 -12.87 9.70 -13.90
N TYR A 923 -12.02 10.40 -14.65
CA TYR A 923 -12.47 10.99 -15.92
C TYR A 923 -11.37 10.90 -16.98
N PHE A 924 -11.77 11.02 -18.24
CA PHE A 924 -10.85 10.98 -19.38
C PHE A 924 -10.58 12.41 -19.85
N GLY A 925 -9.45 12.97 -19.46
CA GLY A 925 -8.96 14.26 -19.89
C GLY A 925 -9.65 15.47 -19.31
N SER A 926 -10.96 15.41 -19.16
CA SER A 926 -11.79 16.49 -18.63
C SER A 926 -12.81 15.93 -17.68
N GLU A 927 -13.17 16.69 -16.66
CA GLU A 927 -14.21 16.28 -15.69
C GLU A 927 -15.57 16.05 -16.36
N ARG A 928 -15.72 16.50 -17.62
CA ARG A 928 -16.95 16.26 -18.37
C ARG A 928 -17.04 14.85 -18.95
N ARG A 929 -15.95 14.08 -18.95
CA ARG A 929 -15.92 12.76 -19.61
C ARG A 929 -15.74 11.65 -18.58
N LEU A 930 -16.83 11.06 -18.18
CA LEU A 930 -16.88 9.99 -17.19
C LEU A 930 -15.95 8.84 -17.58
N SER A 931 -15.10 8.40 -16.63
CA SER A 931 -14.47 7.09 -16.70
C SER A 931 -15.10 6.16 -15.68
N GLN A 932 -15.16 6.59 -14.42
CA GLN A 932 -15.69 5.76 -13.34
C GLN A 932 -16.19 6.67 -12.21
N TYR A 933 -17.32 6.29 -11.64
CA TYR A 933 -17.92 7.02 -10.53
C TYR A 933 -18.44 6.01 -9.52
N ASP A 934 -18.04 6.16 -8.25
CA ASP A 934 -18.39 5.23 -7.17
C ASP A 934 -18.96 5.98 -5.99
N GLU A 935 -20.03 5.46 -5.40
CA GLU A 935 -20.56 5.93 -4.13
C GLU A 935 -20.45 4.83 -3.09
N PHE A 936 -19.92 5.16 -1.92
CA PHE A 936 -19.73 4.22 -0.81
C PHE A 936 -20.50 4.63 0.45
N GLY A 937 -20.91 5.89 0.56
CA GLY A 937 -21.69 6.36 1.69
C GLY A 937 -20.87 6.71 2.92
N THR A 938 -21.59 7.15 3.94
CA THR A 938 -21.02 7.51 5.24
C THR A 938 -21.09 6.29 6.17
N THR A 939 -20.05 6.07 6.95
CA THR A 939 -19.98 4.98 7.92
C THR A 939 -19.86 5.55 9.33
N VAL A 940 -20.66 5.01 10.25
CA VAL A 940 -20.60 5.34 11.67
C VAL A 940 -20.12 4.11 12.43
N VAL A 941 -19.12 4.29 13.29
CA VAL A 941 -18.53 3.21 14.08
C VAL A 941 -18.76 3.54 15.56
N PHE A 942 -19.18 2.54 16.32
CA PHE A 942 -19.37 2.69 17.76
C PHE A 942 -18.78 1.47 18.46
N GLY A 943 -18.19 1.70 19.62
CA GLY A 943 -17.52 0.62 20.26
C GLY A 943 -17.09 0.93 21.68
N ALA A 944 -16.47 -0.09 22.28
CA ALA A 944 -15.93 -0.03 23.62
C ALA A 944 -14.54 -0.65 23.65
N ARG A 945 -13.66 -0.03 24.42
CA ARG A 945 -12.29 -0.48 24.61
C ARG A 945 -12.03 -0.63 26.10
N LEU A 946 -11.50 -1.80 26.48
CA LEU A 946 -11.07 -2.06 27.84
C LEU A 946 -9.56 -2.22 27.86
N THR A 947 -8.90 -1.56 28.80
CA THR A 947 -7.44 -1.63 28.92
C THR A 947 -7.07 -1.84 30.39
N TYR A 948 -6.25 -2.84 30.69
CA TYR A 948 -5.76 -3.16 32.04
C TYR A 948 -4.26 -3.31 32.05
#